data_ac206228b99367e58562556ad3c39a01
#
_entry.id   ac206228b99367e58562556ad3c39a01
#
_cell.length_a   1.000
_cell.length_b   1.000
_cell.length_c   1.000
_cell.angle_alpha   90.00
_cell.angle_beta   90.00
_cell.angle_gamma   90.00
#
_symmetry.space_group_name_H-M   'P 1'
#
loop_
_entity.id
_entity.type
_entity.pdbx_description
1 polymer ?
#
loop_
_entity_poly.entity_id
_entity_poly.type
_entity_poly.pdbx_seq_one_letter_code
_entity_poly.pdbx_strand_id
1 'polypeptide(L)'
;MENPAILLRRLNPYCARAMEGAASLCQTRAHASILPEHWLLKLLEQGEGDLTVLARRYEWDMDALWQDLLGWLDNLPRSVRGRPALSDNIQTLMQEAWLIASLNGEEQIRSIHLLMALVDKPKLARCDGLWPLLTLGQSQLERLRPLIDSQSDERPELQQEAELARQGGDVEMVGRSVGAEVKDGELSPALQNALDKFTLDVTAKAKEGNIDPVFGRDTEIRQMVDILSRRRKNNPILVGEPGVGKTALVEGLALRIAEGNVPEALKTVSLRTLDLGLLQAGAGVKGEFEQRLKNVIDAVQQSPNPVLLFIDEAHTIIGAGNQAGGADAANLLKPALARGELRTIAATTWSEYKQYFERDAALERRFQMVKVDEPDDETACLMLRGLKSRYAGHHNVHITDAAVRAAVTLSRRYLTGRQLPDKAVDLLDTAAARVRMSLDTVPEPLTCLRAQLTALDIEKQALLEDIAVGSSSQGERLAAIEQEEIRLFVELDERETQYAQELSLTEQLLETRQDISRQSETRDLQQQLDGMQQSSSLLSVDVDTRTIANVIADWTGVPISSLMKDEQTELLNLEAEIGKRVVGQDVALNAIAQRLRAAKTGLTSENGPQGVFLLVGPSGTGKTETALTLADVLYGGEKSLITINLSEYQEPHTVSQLKGSPPGYVGYGQGGILTEAVRKRPYSVVLLDEVEKAHRDVMNLFYQVFDRGFMRDGEGREIDFRNTVILMTSNLGSDPLMQLLDEQPDASEGDLHELLRPILRDHFQPALLARFQTVIYRPLAETAMRTIVQMKLEQVSKRLHRHYGLKTDIGESLYDALTAACLLPDTGARNVDSLLNQQILPVLSQQLLTHMAAKQKPASLTLGWSDEEGIVLEFAHG
;
A
#
# COMPACT_ATOMS: atom_id res chain seq x y z
N MET A 1 -65.78 3.54 -12.54
CA MET A 1 -64.44 3.05 -12.41
C MET A 1 -63.52 3.72 -13.45
N GLU A 2 -62.54 4.50 -13.00
CA GLU A 2 -61.59 5.08 -13.95
C GLU A 2 -60.75 3.98 -14.62
N ASN A 3 -60.56 4.11 -15.89
CA ASN A 3 -59.74 3.17 -16.66
C ASN A 3 -58.30 3.12 -16.13
N PRO A 4 -57.70 1.94 -15.89
CA PRO A 4 -56.31 1.83 -15.43
C PRO A 4 -55.28 2.61 -16.26
N ALA A 5 -55.54 2.78 -17.53
CA ALA A 5 -54.69 3.57 -18.43
C ALA A 5 -54.65 5.05 -18.03
N ILE A 6 -55.73 5.60 -17.54
CA ILE A 6 -55.84 6.99 -17.09
C ILE A 6 -55.06 7.18 -15.78
N LEU A 7 -55.14 6.21 -14.89
CA LEU A 7 -54.44 6.24 -13.60
C LEU A 7 -52.91 6.13 -13.81
N LEU A 8 -52.46 5.32 -14.76
CA LEU A 8 -51.03 5.22 -15.13
C LEU A 8 -50.49 6.55 -15.65
N ARG A 9 -51.27 7.34 -16.35
CA ARG A 9 -50.89 8.68 -16.82
C ARG A 9 -50.77 9.70 -15.69
N ARG A 10 -51.42 9.46 -14.57
CA ARG A 10 -51.39 10.32 -13.40
C ARG A 10 -50.16 10.08 -12.51
N LEU A 11 -49.43 9.01 -12.72
CA LEU A 11 -48.19 8.75 -11.99
C LEU A 11 -47.11 9.79 -12.34
N ASN A 12 -46.37 10.26 -11.34
CA ASN A 12 -45.20 11.07 -11.63
C ASN A 12 -44.16 10.23 -12.39
N PRO A 13 -43.17 10.84 -13.07
CA PRO A 13 -42.15 10.09 -13.81
C PRO A 13 -41.38 9.07 -12.96
N TYR A 14 -41.16 9.36 -11.69
CA TYR A 14 -40.49 8.46 -10.74
C TYR A 14 -41.29 7.18 -10.50
N CYS A 15 -42.58 7.31 -10.17
CA CYS A 15 -43.48 6.17 -9.95
C CYS A 15 -43.75 5.40 -11.24
N ALA A 16 -43.83 6.09 -12.37
CA ALA A 16 -44.02 5.46 -13.68
C ALA A 16 -42.83 4.56 -14.06
N ARG A 17 -41.59 5.00 -13.82
CA ARG A 17 -40.37 4.17 -13.99
C ARG A 17 -40.37 2.95 -13.09
N ALA A 18 -40.82 3.12 -11.86
CA ALA A 18 -40.93 2.00 -10.92
C ALA A 18 -41.97 0.99 -11.38
N MET A 19 -43.09 1.45 -11.95
CA MET A 19 -44.11 0.57 -12.50
C MET A 19 -43.60 -0.21 -13.73
N GLU A 20 -42.85 0.42 -14.63
CA GLU A 20 -42.19 -0.25 -15.75
C GLU A 20 -41.20 -1.33 -15.23
N GLY A 21 -40.42 -1.00 -14.22
CA GLY A 21 -39.53 -1.96 -13.57
C GLY A 21 -40.29 -3.12 -12.92
N ALA A 22 -41.42 -2.84 -12.28
CA ALA A 22 -42.29 -3.85 -11.67
C ALA A 22 -42.87 -4.79 -12.72
N ALA A 23 -43.30 -4.27 -13.87
CA ALA A 23 -43.80 -5.08 -14.99
C ALA A 23 -42.68 -5.99 -15.54
N SER A 24 -41.49 -5.46 -15.72
CA SER A 24 -40.30 -6.22 -16.13
C SER A 24 -39.94 -7.33 -15.14
N LEU A 25 -39.93 -7.03 -13.85
CA LEU A 25 -39.67 -8.01 -12.81
C LEU A 25 -40.70 -9.13 -12.80
N CYS A 26 -41.98 -8.77 -12.90
CA CYS A 26 -43.10 -9.70 -12.95
C CYS A 26 -42.97 -10.65 -14.15
N GLN A 27 -42.59 -10.12 -15.31
CA GLN A 27 -42.38 -10.91 -16.52
C GLN A 27 -41.15 -11.83 -16.41
N THR A 28 -40.05 -11.33 -15.84
CA THR A 28 -38.81 -12.10 -15.67
C THR A 28 -39.01 -13.28 -14.71
N ARG A 29 -39.84 -13.09 -13.68
CA ARG A 29 -40.12 -14.14 -12.70
C ARG A 29 -41.37 -14.97 -13.03
N ALA A 30 -41.95 -14.74 -14.18
CA ALA A 30 -43.15 -15.43 -14.67
C ALA A 30 -44.33 -15.38 -13.69
N HIS A 31 -44.55 -14.23 -13.07
CA HIS A 31 -45.72 -13.98 -12.24
C HIS A 31 -46.93 -13.61 -13.11
N ALA A 32 -48.15 -13.99 -12.70
CA ALA A 32 -49.35 -13.79 -13.50
C ALA A 32 -49.82 -12.33 -13.52
N SER A 33 -49.58 -11.57 -12.47
CA SER A 33 -50.05 -10.21 -12.32
C SER A 33 -49.05 -9.35 -11.54
N ILE A 34 -49.05 -8.05 -11.84
CA ILE A 34 -48.26 -7.06 -11.12
C ILE A 34 -48.96 -6.74 -9.81
N LEU A 35 -48.29 -7.04 -8.71
CA LEU A 35 -48.79 -6.80 -7.37
C LEU A 35 -48.21 -5.51 -6.79
N PRO A 36 -48.85 -4.92 -5.74
CA PRO A 36 -48.26 -3.78 -5.06
C PRO A 36 -46.84 -4.04 -4.54
N GLU A 37 -46.54 -5.25 -4.15
CA GLU A 37 -45.22 -5.63 -3.68
C GLU A 37 -44.14 -5.52 -4.77
N HIS A 38 -44.45 -5.83 -6.02
CA HIS A 38 -43.53 -5.61 -7.16
C HIS A 38 -43.22 -4.13 -7.30
N TRP A 39 -44.22 -3.29 -7.21
CA TRP A 39 -44.08 -1.85 -7.36
C TRP A 39 -43.31 -1.23 -6.21
N LEU A 40 -43.65 -1.62 -4.96
CA LEU A 40 -42.92 -1.18 -3.77
C LEU A 40 -41.45 -1.58 -3.81
N LEU A 41 -41.14 -2.80 -4.23
CA LEU A 41 -39.75 -3.26 -4.41
C LEU A 41 -38.99 -2.33 -5.35
N LYS A 42 -39.59 -2.00 -6.48
CA LYS A 42 -38.97 -1.12 -7.48
C LYS A 42 -38.87 0.34 -7.03
N LEU A 43 -39.85 0.84 -6.27
CA LEU A 43 -39.78 2.16 -5.66
C LEU A 43 -38.62 2.25 -4.65
N LEU A 44 -38.43 1.23 -3.84
CA LEU A 44 -37.32 1.17 -2.89
C LEU A 44 -35.96 1.07 -3.60
N GLU A 45 -35.87 0.30 -4.70
CA GLU A 45 -34.64 0.16 -5.48
C GLU A 45 -34.20 1.46 -6.17
N GLN A 46 -35.15 2.28 -6.63
CA GLN A 46 -34.81 3.54 -7.30
C GLN A 46 -34.08 4.53 -6.41
N GLY A 47 -34.35 4.51 -5.09
CA GLY A 47 -33.75 5.42 -4.14
C GLY A 47 -34.08 6.90 -4.33
N GLU A 48 -33.72 7.75 -3.41
CA GLU A 48 -33.86 9.22 -3.45
C GLU A 48 -35.31 9.73 -3.57
N GLY A 49 -36.30 8.88 -3.53
CA GLY A 49 -37.72 9.22 -3.56
C GLY A 49 -38.31 9.42 -2.17
N ASP A 50 -39.65 9.60 -2.10
CA ASP A 50 -40.38 9.83 -0.84
C ASP A 50 -40.13 8.71 0.19
N LEU A 51 -40.16 7.45 -0.24
CA LEU A 51 -39.96 6.31 0.66
C LEU A 51 -38.51 6.26 1.21
N THR A 52 -37.53 6.64 0.43
CA THR A 52 -36.13 6.69 0.89
C THR A 52 -35.92 7.78 1.94
N VAL A 53 -36.56 8.93 1.77
CA VAL A 53 -36.54 10.03 2.77
C VAL A 53 -37.16 9.58 4.09
N LEU A 54 -38.30 8.90 4.04
CA LEU A 54 -38.96 8.33 5.21
C LEU A 54 -38.10 7.24 5.86
N ALA A 55 -37.44 6.40 5.09
CA ALA A 55 -36.55 5.37 5.59
C ALA A 55 -35.40 5.97 6.39
N ARG A 56 -34.81 7.04 5.92
CA ARG A 56 -33.74 7.76 6.64
C ARG A 56 -34.25 8.39 7.94
N ARG A 57 -35.47 8.97 7.88
CA ARG A 57 -36.06 9.63 9.05
C ARG A 57 -36.37 8.66 10.18
N TYR A 58 -36.88 7.47 9.85
CA TYR A 58 -37.31 6.45 10.82
C TYR A 58 -36.28 5.33 11.00
N GLU A 59 -35.15 5.44 10.37
CA GLU A 59 -34.04 4.44 10.43
C GLU A 59 -34.53 3.02 10.13
N TRP A 60 -35.32 2.85 9.08
CA TRP A 60 -35.79 1.54 8.65
C TRP A 60 -34.58 0.72 8.12
N ASP A 61 -34.59 -0.58 8.44
CA ASP A 61 -33.67 -1.52 7.81
C ASP A 61 -34.15 -1.80 6.38
N MET A 62 -33.58 -1.05 5.43
CA MET A 62 -33.95 -1.13 4.02
C MET A 62 -33.56 -2.48 3.40
N ASP A 63 -32.46 -3.08 3.83
CA ASP A 63 -32.05 -4.39 3.37
C ASP A 63 -33.01 -5.49 3.82
N ALA A 64 -33.48 -5.44 5.04
CA ALA A 64 -34.49 -6.37 5.55
C ALA A 64 -35.82 -6.24 4.80
N LEU A 65 -36.28 -5.00 4.57
CA LEU A 65 -37.49 -4.72 3.80
C LEU A 65 -37.39 -5.29 2.38
N TRP A 66 -36.28 -5.03 1.72
CA TRP A 66 -36.06 -5.47 0.35
C TRP A 66 -36.00 -6.99 0.25
N GLN A 67 -35.29 -7.64 1.18
CA GLN A 67 -35.18 -9.09 1.24
C GLN A 67 -36.53 -9.76 1.55
N ASP A 68 -37.31 -9.22 2.47
CA ASP A 68 -38.63 -9.72 2.81
C ASP A 68 -39.59 -9.62 1.61
N LEU A 69 -39.57 -8.50 0.90
CA LEU A 69 -40.36 -8.33 -0.33
C LEU A 69 -39.91 -9.31 -1.41
N LEU A 70 -38.62 -9.44 -1.63
CA LEU A 70 -38.08 -10.33 -2.64
C LEU A 70 -38.38 -11.80 -2.31
N GLY A 71 -38.19 -12.20 -1.06
CA GLY A 71 -38.53 -13.54 -0.59
C GLY A 71 -40.00 -13.86 -0.70
N TRP A 72 -40.87 -12.89 -0.38
CA TRP A 72 -42.31 -13.05 -0.56
C TRP A 72 -42.70 -13.20 -2.04
N LEU A 73 -42.08 -12.41 -2.94
CA LEU A 73 -42.30 -12.51 -4.38
C LEU A 73 -41.77 -13.83 -4.96
N ASP A 74 -40.68 -14.36 -4.44
CA ASP A 74 -40.11 -15.64 -4.88
C ASP A 74 -41.00 -16.83 -4.55
N ASN A 75 -41.83 -16.70 -3.50
CA ASN A 75 -42.78 -17.74 -3.09
C ASN A 75 -44.09 -17.70 -3.86
N LEU A 76 -44.26 -16.74 -4.76
CA LEU A 76 -45.47 -16.65 -5.60
C LEU A 76 -45.47 -17.76 -6.66
N PRO A 77 -46.64 -18.31 -7.00
CA PRO A 77 -46.75 -19.30 -8.06
C PRO A 77 -46.32 -18.73 -9.40
N ARG A 78 -45.51 -19.50 -10.14
CA ARG A 78 -45.08 -19.15 -11.50
C ARG A 78 -46.14 -19.58 -12.51
N SER A 79 -46.55 -18.63 -13.37
CA SER A 79 -47.44 -18.86 -14.48
C SER A 79 -46.71 -18.63 -15.79
N VAL A 80 -46.76 -19.58 -16.73
CA VAL A 80 -45.87 -19.61 -17.90
C VAL A 80 -46.40 -18.78 -19.09
N ARG A 81 -47.50 -18.04 -18.97
CA ARG A 81 -48.13 -17.46 -20.19
C ARG A 81 -48.58 -16.00 -20.02
N GLY A 82 -48.10 -15.17 -20.96
CA GLY A 82 -48.63 -13.88 -21.28
C GLY A 82 -47.96 -12.69 -20.63
N ARG A 83 -48.38 -11.49 -21.06
CA ARG A 83 -47.94 -10.25 -20.43
C ARG A 83 -48.57 -10.14 -19.04
N PRO A 84 -47.82 -9.72 -18.01
CA PRO A 84 -48.44 -9.53 -16.71
C PRO A 84 -49.48 -8.41 -16.76
N ALA A 85 -50.66 -8.69 -16.24
CA ALA A 85 -51.73 -7.71 -16.08
C ALA A 85 -51.61 -7.01 -14.73
N LEU A 86 -52.14 -5.79 -14.62
CA LEU A 86 -52.25 -5.10 -13.35
C LEU A 86 -53.24 -5.86 -12.45
N SER A 87 -52.85 -6.20 -11.25
CA SER A 87 -53.73 -6.85 -10.26
C SER A 87 -54.83 -5.90 -9.80
N ASP A 88 -55.95 -6.46 -9.30
CA ASP A 88 -57.02 -5.65 -8.75
C ASP A 88 -56.54 -4.78 -7.57
N ASN A 89 -55.63 -5.31 -6.78
CA ASN A 89 -55.06 -4.59 -5.62
C ASN A 89 -54.23 -3.39 -6.08
N ILE A 90 -53.47 -3.51 -7.15
CA ILE A 90 -52.67 -2.37 -7.66
C ILE A 90 -53.53 -1.31 -8.29
N GLN A 91 -54.60 -1.71 -8.99
CA GLN A 91 -55.59 -0.77 -9.54
C GLN A 91 -56.32 0.00 -8.42
N THR A 92 -56.76 -0.69 -7.37
CA THR A 92 -57.36 -0.08 -6.20
C THR A 92 -56.36 0.86 -5.49
N LEU A 93 -55.10 0.45 -5.34
CA LEU A 93 -54.08 1.28 -4.75
C LEU A 93 -53.86 2.57 -5.55
N MET A 94 -53.80 2.51 -6.84
CA MET A 94 -53.68 3.71 -7.70
C MET A 94 -54.91 4.61 -7.63
N GLN A 95 -56.14 4.05 -7.57
CA GLN A 95 -57.35 4.82 -7.40
C GLN A 95 -57.38 5.57 -6.06
N GLU A 96 -57.04 4.90 -4.97
CA GLU A 96 -57.00 5.51 -3.64
C GLU A 96 -55.88 6.56 -3.55
N ALA A 97 -54.71 6.28 -4.15
CA ALA A 97 -53.62 7.23 -4.18
C ALA A 97 -53.95 8.47 -5.02
N TRP A 98 -54.64 8.30 -6.13
CA TRP A 98 -55.14 9.42 -6.94
C TRP A 98 -56.18 10.27 -6.19
N LEU A 99 -57.08 9.62 -5.47
CA LEU A 99 -58.05 10.32 -4.64
C LEU A 99 -57.34 11.19 -3.59
N ILE A 100 -56.33 10.67 -2.92
CA ILE A 100 -55.52 11.40 -1.93
C ILE A 100 -54.78 12.56 -2.60
N ALA A 101 -54.14 12.32 -3.71
CA ALA A 101 -53.42 13.35 -4.46
C ALA A 101 -54.35 14.48 -4.94
N SER A 102 -55.48 14.11 -5.45
CA SER A 102 -56.52 15.03 -5.93
C SER A 102 -57.09 15.90 -4.83
N LEU A 103 -57.34 15.33 -3.66
CA LEU A 103 -57.83 16.06 -2.46
C LEU A 103 -56.76 17.04 -1.92
N ASN A 104 -55.50 16.74 -2.10
CA ASN A 104 -54.38 17.61 -1.73
C ASN A 104 -54.02 18.66 -2.80
N GLY A 105 -54.78 18.70 -3.90
CA GLY A 105 -54.53 19.63 -4.99
C GLY A 105 -53.35 19.31 -5.87
N GLU A 106 -52.83 18.09 -5.82
CA GLU A 106 -51.72 17.65 -6.62
C GLU A 106 -52.14 16.99 -7.95
N GLU A 107 -51.42 17.24 -9.00
CA GLU A 107 -51.78 16.77 -10.36
C GLU A 107 -51.22 15.37 -10.66
N GLN A 108 -50.29 14.89 -9.85
CA GLN A 108 -49.62 13.59 -10.07
C GLN A 108 -49.59 12.76 -8.79
N ILE A 109 -49.61 11.45 -8.98
CA ILE A 109 -49.46 10.49 -7.88
C ILE A 109 -47.98 10.32 -7.57
N ARG A 110 -47.61 10.54 -6.31
CA ARG A 110 -46.27 10.32 -5.76
C ARG A 110 -46.23 9.06 -4.90
N SER A 111 -45.02 8.59 -4.57
CA SER A 111 -44.84 7.45 -3.66
C SER A 111 -45.48 7.67 -2.29
N ILE A 112 -45.51 8.92 -1.79
CA ILE A 112 -46.14 9.25 -0.52
C ILE A 112 -47.68 9.02 -0.57
N HIS A 113 -48.32 9.28 -1.69
CA HIS A 113 -49.75 9.04 -1.87
C HIS A 113 -50.06 7.54 -1.88
N LEU A 114 -49.15 6.73 -2.51
CA LEU A 114 -49.24 5.28 -2.49
C LEU A 114 -49.13 4.74 -1.07
N LEU A 115 -48.19 5.29 -0.27
CA LEU A 115 -48.01 4.89 1.10
C LEU A 115 -49.18 5.28 1.97
N MET A 116 -49.77 6.48 1.81
CA MET A 116 -50.97 6.91 2.49
C MET A 116 -52.17 6.01 2.18
N ALA A 117 -52.30 5.60 0.92
CA ALA A 117 -53.35 4.66 0.52
C ALA A 117 -53.18 3.27 1.14
N LEU A 118 -51.94 2.78 1.21
CA LEU A 118 -51.63 1.51 1.88
C LEU A 118 -51.88 1.55 3.37
N VAL A 119 -51.57 2.65 4.04
CA VAL A 119 -51.81 2.83 5.46
C VAL A 119 -53.28 2.83 5.78
N ASP A 120 -54.11 3.45 4.91
CA ASP A 120 -55.58 3.47 5.04
C ASP A 120 -56.18 2.09 4.77
N LYS A 121 -55.66 1.35 3.79
CA LYS A 121 -56.13 0.02 3.41
C LYS A 121 -54.96 -1.00 3.41
N PRO A 122 -54.51 -1.46 4.59
CA PRO A 122 -53.37 -2.36 4.69
C PRO A 122 -53.52 -3.69 3.96
N LYS A 123 -54.76 -4.11 3.68
CA LYS A 123 -55.05 -5.37 2.99
C LYS A 123 -54.68 -5.38 1.52
N LEU A 124 -54.34 -4.25 0.95
CA LEU A 124 -53.89 -4.16 -0.44
C LEU A 124 -52.51 -4.77 -0.65
N ALA A 125 -51.67 -4.79 0.35
CA ALA A 125 -50.41 -5.48 0.38
C ALA A 125 -50.45 -6.66 1.35
N ARG A 126 -49.90 -7.80 0.93
CA ARG A 126 -49.94 -9.06 1.70
C ARG A 126 -48.61 -9.44 2.33
N CYS A 127 -47.53 -8.78 1.97
CA CYS A 127 -46.24 -9.06 2.53
C CYS A 127 -46.16 -8.58 3.98
N ASP A 128 -45.90 -9.49 4.93
CA ASP A 128 -45.77 -9.16 6.34
C ASP A 128 -44.54 -8.29 6.65
N GLY A 129 -43.51 -8.36 5.83
CA GLY A 129 -42.29 -7.55 5.97
C GLY A 129 -42.51 -6.05 5.78
N LEU A 130 -43.68 -5.63 5.28
CA LEU A 130 -44.02 -4.22 5.10
C LEU A 130 -44.50 -3.52 6.40
N TRP A 131 -44.48 -4.20 7.54
CA TRP A 131 -44.92 -3.64 8.80
C TRP A 131 -44.34 -2.28 9.18
N PRO A 132 -43.01 -1.97 8.89
CA PRO A 132 -42.48 -0.63 9.18
C PRO A 132 -43.19 0.49 8.44
N LEU A 133 -43.58 0.26 7.17
CA LEU A 133 -44.38 1.20 6.38
C LEU A 133 -45.77 1.40 6.90
N LEU A 134 -46.43 0.32 7.36
CA LEU A 134 -47.80 0.32 7.79
C LEU A 134 -47.99 0.81 9.23
N THR A 135 -46.93 1.02 10.00
CA THR A 135 -47.00 1.60 11.35
C THR A 135 -47.22 3.12 11.35
N LEU A 136 -46.99 3.77 10.21
CA LEU A 136 -47.15 5.21 10.08
C LEU A 136 -48.63 5.59 9.92
N GLY A 137 -49.04 6.68 10.55
CA GLY A 137 -50.37 7.23 10.36
C GLY A 137 -50.41 8.27 9.23
N GLN A 138 -51.58 8.45 8.59
CA GLN A 138 -51.75 9.48 7.56
C GLN A 138 -51.41 10.88 8.07
N SER A 139 -51.78 11.21 9.28
CA SER A 139 -51.49 12.50 9.86
C SER A 139 -49.97 12.74 10.08
N GLN A 140 -49.22 11.69 10.40
CA GLN A 140 -47.78 11.75 10.49
C GLN A 140 -47.13 12.01 9.12
N LEU A 141 -47.60 11.34 8.09
CA LEU A 141 -47.12 11.52 6.71
C LEU A 141 -47.41 12.93 6.20
N GLU A 142 -48.58 13.49 6.49
CA GLU A 142 -48.94 14.88 6.15
C GLU A 142 -48.01 15.90 6.85
N ARG A 143 -47.65 15.65 8.10
CA ARG A 143 -46.73 16.52 8.84
C ARG A 143 -45.31 16.46 8.31
N LEU A 144 -44.88 15.35 7.71
CA LEU A 144 -43.56 15.15 7.12
C LEU A 144 -43.44 15.65 5.70
N ARG A 145 -44.50 16.08 5.06
CA ARG A 145 -44.50 16.59 3.67
C ARG A 145 -43.42 17.66 3.43
N PRO A 146 -43.25 18.68 4.28
CA PRO A 146 -42.22 19.67 4.05
C PRO A 146 -40.81 19.06 4.02
N LEU A 147 -40.53 18.10 4.90
CA LEU A 147 -39.24 17.39 4.91
C LEU A 147 -39.05 16.53 3.64
N ILE A 148 -40.08 15.81 3.28
CA ILE A 148 -40.09 14.99 2.05
C ILE A 148 -39.89 15.86 0.82
N ASP A 149 -40.59 16.97 0.70
CA ASP A 149 -40.47 17.89 -0.42
C ASP A 149 -39.10 18.56 -0.48
N SER A 150 -38.39 18.69 0.62
CA SER A 150 -37.04 19.28 0.63
C SER A 150 -35.93 18.31 0.18
N GLN A 151 -36.14 17.01 0.30
CA GLN A 151 -35.08 15.99 0.11
C GLN A 151 -35.37 14.98 -0.98
N SER A 152 -36.62 14.83 -1.39
CA SER A 152 -37.03 13.81 -2.37
C SER A 152 -36.83 14.25 -3.81
N ASP A 153 -36.39 13.32 -4.66
CA ASP A 153 -36.36 13.51 -6.13
C ASP A 153 -37.76 13.57 -6.76
N GLU A 154 -38.79 13.20 -6.02
CA GLU A 154 -40.18 13.30 -6.46
C GLU A 154 -40.79 14.70 -6.28
N ARG A 155 -39.98 15.71 -5.92
CA ARG A 155 -40.40 17.11 -5.85
C ARG A 155 -41.00 17.54 -7.22
N PRO A 156 -42.13 18.30 -7.20
CA PRO A 156 -42.76 18.72 -8.44
C PRO A 156 -41.83 19.44 -9.42
N GLU A 157 -40.86 20.22 -8.93
CA GLU A 157 -39.91 20.96 -9.73
C GLU A 157 -38.98 20.03 -10.54
N LEU A 158 -38.43 19.00 -9.90
CA LEU A 158 -37.56 18.02 -10.55
C LEU A 158 -38.32 17.11 -11.49
N GLN A 159 -39.56 16.79 -11.17
CA GLN A 159 -40.42 15.98 -12.04
C GLN A 159 -40.91 16.75 -13.27
N GLN A 160 -41.10 18.06 -13.16
CA GLN A 160 -41.37 18.92 -14.32
C GLN A 160 -40.20 19.00 -15.27
N GLU A 161 -38.99 19.09 -14.76
CA GLU A 161 -37.77 19.04 -15.58
C GLU A 161 -37.64 17.68 -16.30
N ALA A 162 -37.96 16.59 -15.62
CA ALA A 162 -37.94 15.25 -16.19
C ALA A 162 -39.05 15.08 -17.24
N GLU A 163 -40.22 15.65 -17.04
CA GLU A 163 -41.27 15.68 -18.05
C GLU A 163 -40.94 16.54 -19.27
N LEU A 164 -40.34 17.71 -19.06
CA LEU A 164 -39.86 18.56 -20.13
C LEU A 164 -38.77 17.87 -20.97
N ALA A 165 -37.88 17.14 -20.30
CA ALA A 165 -36.89 16.31 -21.00
C ALA A 165 -37.53 15.16 -21.77
N ARG A 166 -38.66 14.62 -21.33
CA ARG A 166 -39.44 13.61 -22.06
C ARG A 166 -40.26 14.21 -23.20
N GLN A 167 -40.79 15.43 -23.06
CA GLN A 167 -41.60 16.11 -24.09
C GLN A 167 -40.77 16.71 -25.22
N GLY A 168 -39.48 16.91 -25.02
CA GLY A 168 -38.53 17.30 -26.06
C GLY A 168 -38.17 16.16 -27.02
N GLY A 169 -38.63 14.95 -26.77
CA GLY A 169 -38.48 13.76 -27.60
C GLY A 169 -39.81 13.00 -27.70
N ASP A 170 -40.63 13.36 -28.65
CA ASP A 170 -41.80 12.67 -29.16
C ASP A 170 -43.03 12.50 -28.29
N VAL A 171 -44.01 13.31 -28.65
CA VAL A 171 -45.45 13.11 -28.41
C VAL A 171 -45.95 11.92 -29.23
N GLU A 172 -45.54 10.71 -28.94
CA GLU A 172 -46.23 9.50 -29.39
C GLU A 172 -45.71 8.26 -28.70
N MET A 173 -46.14 8.02 -27.46
CA MET A 173 -46.06 6.65 -26.94
C MET A 173 -46.92 6.44 -25.70
N VAL A 174 -48.21 6.69 -25.83
CA VAL A 174 -49.18 6.09 -24.90
C VAL A 174 -50.13 5.23 -25.74
N GLY A 175 -49.81 4.00 -25.92
CA GLY A 175 -50.72 3.07 -26.55
C GLY A 175 -50.14 2.06 -27.53
N ARG A 176 -48.84 1.87 -27.61
CA ARG A 176 -48.29 0.74 -28.38
C ARG A 176 -47.38 -0.13 -27.51
N SER A 177 -47.89 -1.26 -27.26
CA SER A 177 -47.22 -2.49 -26.95
C SER A 177 -45.85 -2.60 -27.60
N VAL A 178 -44.85 -2.91 -26.76
CA VAL A 178 -43.63 -3.68 -27.05
C VAL A 178 -43.49 -4.05 -28.54
N GLY A 179 -42.79 -3.24 -29.24
CA GLY A 179 -42.53 -3.30 -30.65
C GLY A 179 -42.05 -1.97 -31.18
N ALA A 180 -41.51 -1.12 -30.30
CA ALA A 180 -40.78 0.05 -30.70
C ALA A 180 -39.49 -0.43 -31.34
N GLU A 181 -39.44 -0.50 -32.63
CA GLU A 181 -38.23 -0.41 -33.39
C GLU A 181 -37.49 0.82 -32.86
N VAL A 182 -36.42 0.55 -32.10
CA VAL A 182 -35.42 1.54 -31.82
C VAL A 182 -34.98 2.02 -33.20
N LYS A 183 -35.22 3.28 -33.51
CA LYS A 183 -34.60 3.89 -34.70
C LYS A 183 -33.12 3.57 -34.61
N ASP A 184 -32.58 2.88 -35.59
CA ASP A 184 -31.18 2.58 -35.75
C ASP A 184 -30.35 3.82 -35.42
N GLY A 185 -29.69 3.84 -34.24
CA GLY A 185 -28.70 4.84 -33.96
C GLY A 185 -28.72 5.55 -32.61
N GLU A 186 -29.74 5.43 -31.75
CA GLU A 186 -29.74 6.17 -30.46
C GLU A 186 -30.19 5.30 -29.29
N LEU A 187 -29.40 5.34 -28.21
CA LEU A 187 -29.76 4.79 -26.91
C LEU A 187 -31.01 5.47 -26.32
N SER A 188 -31.83 4.73 -25.59
CA SER A 188 -32.92 5.36 -24.82
C SER A 188 -32.34 6.38 -23.84
N PRO A 189 -33.01 7.53 -23.59
CA PRO A 189 -32.47 8.56 -22.69
C PRO A 189 -32.16 8.04 -21.28
N ALA A 190 -32.92 7.08 -20.76
CA ALA A 190 -32.70 6.48 -19.44
C ALA A 190 -31.41 5.65 -19.42
N LEU A 191 -31.13 4.87 -20.46
CA LEU A 191 -29.91 4.07 -20.56
C LEU A 191 -28.66 4.92 -20.79
N GLN A 192 -28.77 5.95 -21.63
CA GLN A 192 -27.70 6.91 -21.83
C GLN A 192 -27.37 7.66 -20.56
N ASN A 193 -28.36 8.04 -19.77
CA ASN A 193 -28.17 8.68 -18.47
C ASN A 193 -27.48 7.75 -17.47
N ALA A 194 -27.86 6.47 -17.43
CA ALA A 194 -27.21 5.47 -16.60
C ALA A 194 -25.74 5.29 -17.01
N LEU A 195 -25.46 5.22 -18.29
CA LEU A 195 -24.11 5.09 -18.80
C LEU A 195 -23.26 6.32 -18.44
N ASP A 196 -23.78 7.53 -18.64
CA ASP A 196 -23.06 8.76 -18.35
C ASP A 196 -22.85 8.99 -16.84
N LYS A 197 -23.81 8.56 -16.01
CA LYS A 197 -23.75 8.74 -14.55
C LYS A 197 -22.78 7.76 -13.88
N PHE A 198 -22.72 6.51 -14.31
CA PHE A 198 -21.97 5.44 -13.64
C PHE A 198 -20.71 5.01 -14.37
N THR A 199 -20.43 5.57 -15.51
CA THR A 199 -19.21 5.30 -16.26
C THR A 199 -18.52 6.60 -16.67
N LEU A 200 -17.20 6.53 -16.79
CA LEU A 200 -16.37 7.62 -17.27
C LEU A 200 -15.86 7.28 -18.68
N ASP A 201 -16.16 8.13 -19.67
CA ASP A 201 -15.69 7.94 -21.04
C ASP A 201 -14.23 8.32 -21.21
N VAL A 202 -13.36 7.32 -21.19
CA VAL A 202 -11.92 7.48 -21.33
C VAL A 202 -11.54 7.86 -22.76
N THR A 203 -12.24 7.34 -23.75
CA THR A 203 -11.99 7.64 -25.17
C THR A 203 -12.30 9.11 -25.50
N ALA A 204 -13.38 9.64 -24.94
CA ALA A 204 -13.73 11.05 -25.09
C ALA A 204 -12.66 11.95 -24.47
N LYS A 205 -12.15 11.61 -23.31
CA LYS A 205 -11.03 12.32 -22.67
C LYS A 205 -9.76 12.28 -23.52
N ALA A 206 -9.46 11.14 -24.14
CA ALA A 206 -8.32 10.99 -25.02
C ALA A 206 -8.44 11.88 -26.28
N LYS A 207 -9.63 11.97 -26.85
CA LYS A 207 -9.91 12.84 -28.01
C LYS A 207 -9.80 14.32 -27.66
N GLU A 208 -10.15 14.70 -26.44
CA GLU A 208 -10.03 16.08 -25.94
C GLU A 208 -8.59 16.46 -25.55
N GLY A 209 -7.66 15.50 -25.55
CA GLY A 209 -6.28 15.71 -25.14
C GLY A 209 -6.08 15.77 -23.62
N ASN A 210 -7.04 15.30 -22.83
CA ASN A 210 -6.99 15.37 -21.36
C ASN A 210 -6.31 14.16 -20.71
N ILE A 211 -5.73 13.27 -21.49
CA ILE A 211 -4.99 12.11 -21.00
C ILE A 211 -3.50 12.31 -21.30
N ASP A 212 -2.69 12.14 -20.27
CA ASP A 212 -1.24 12.19 -20.38
C ASP A 212 -0.71 11.02 -21.22
N PRO A 213 0.33 11.23 -22.07
CA PRO A 213 0.94 10.13 -22.80
C PRO A 213 1.40 9.00 -21.86
N VAL A 214 1.19 7.77 -22.29
CA VAL A 214 1.59 6.58 -21.52
C VAL A 214 2.87 6.02 -22.12
N PHE A 215 3.90 5.88 -21.32
CA PHE A 215 5.21 5.39 -21.72
C PHE A 215 5.53 4.04 -21.07
N GLY A 216 6.36 3.24 -21.77
CA GLY A 216 6.92 2.03 -21.19
C GLY A 216 5.98 0.84 -21.06
N ARG A 217 4.78 0.92 -21.62
CA ARG A 217 3.78 -0.15 -21.58
C ARG A 217 3.30 -0.62 -22.96
N ASP A 218 4.06 -0.38 -23.99
CA ASP A 218 3.69 -0.71 -25.37
C ASP A 218 3.43 -2.20 -25.59
N THR A 219 4.21 -3.06 -24.96
CA THR A 219 4.05 -4.51 -25.07
C THR A 219 2.71 -4.97 -24.50
N GLU A 220 2.36 -4.50 -23.32
CA GLU A 220 1.11 -4.85 -22.64
C GLU A 220 -0.10 -4.29 -23.38
N ILE A 221 -0.02 -3.07 -23.90
CA ILE A 221 -1.08 -2.46 -24.69
C ILE A 221 -1.29 -3.25 -25.97
N ARG A 222 -0.22 -3.68 -26.64
CA ARG A 222 -0.28 -4.53 -27.82
C ARG A 222 -0.94 -5.87 -27.50
N GLN A 223 -0.59 -6.50 -26.39
CA GLN A 223 -1.24 -7.73 -25.92
C GLN A 223 -2.74 -7.53 -25.71
N MET A 224 -3.15 -6.41 -25.10
CA MET A 224 -4.57 -6.09 -24.93
C MET A 224 -5.30 -5.96 -26.27
N VAL A 225 -4.70 -5.29 -27.24
CA VAL A 225 -5.26 -5.14 -28.60
C VAL A 225 -5.40 -6.50 -29.28
N ASP A 226 -4.38 -7.35 -29.17
CA ASP A 226 -4.41 -8.70 -29.74
C ASP A 226 -5.52 -9.55 -29.11
N ILE A 227 -5.68 -9.48 -27.79
CA ILE A 227 -6.73 -10.21 -27.06
C ILE A 227 -8.11 -9.71 -27.47
N LEU A 228 -8.30 -8.40 -27.52
CA LEU A 228 -9.58 -7.79 -27.90
C LEU A 228 -9.98 -8.12 -29.36
N SER A 229 -9.02 -8.44 -30.20
CA SER A 229 -9.25 -8.83 -31.59
C SER A 229 -9.60 -10.30 -31.79
N ARG A 230 -9.52 -11.11 -30.73
CA ARG A 230 -9.83 -12.56 -30.80
C ARG A 230 -11.32 -12.82 -30.82
N ARG A 231 -11.70 -14.01 -31.30
CA ARG A 231 -13.08 -14.51 -31.27
C ARG A 231 -13.46 -15.14 -29.93
N ARG A 232 -12.48 -15.72 -29.21
CA ARG A 232 -12.65 -16.35 -27.91
C ARG A 232 -11.60 -15.83 -26.94
N LYS A 233 -11.90 -15.86 -25.64
CA LYS A 233 -11.03 -15.27 -24.62
C LYS A 233 -10.63 -13.86 -25.01
N ASN A 234 -11.60 -13.07 -25.40
CA ASN A 234 -11.38 -11.74 -25.96
C ASN A 234 -11.49 -10.60 -24.95
N ASN A 235 -11.58 -10.93 -23.68
CA ASN A 235 -11.57 -9.97 -22.60
C ASN A 235 -10.20 -10.02 -21.87
N PRO A 236 -9.38 -8.96 -21.96
CA PRO A 236 -8.15 -8.90 -21.18
C PRO A 236 -8.43 -8.75 -19.70
N ILE A 237 -7.71 -9.48 -18.87
CA ILE A 237 -7.65 -9.22 -17.43
C ILE A 237 -6.23 -8.82 -17.06
N LEU A 238 -6.09 -7.59 -16.57
CA LEU A 238 -4.82 -7.03 -16.15
C LEU A 238 -4.52 -7.49 -14.74
N VAL A 239 -3.48 -8.29 -14.58
CA VAL A 239 -3.09 -8.88 -13.31
C VAL A 239 -1.76 -8.30 -12.86
N GLY A 240 -1.76 -7.65 -11.73
CA GLY A 240 -0.56 -7.04 -11.17
C GLY A 240 -0.83 -6.48 -9.78
N GLU A 241 0.22 -6.25 -9.04
CA GLU A 241 0.13 -5.65 -7.71
C GLU A 241 -0.40 -4.20 -7.80
N PRO A 242 -1.02 -3.69 -6.72
CA PRO A 242 -1.47 -2.31 -6.71
C PRO A 242 -0.32 -1.32 -6.94
N GLY A 243 -0.54 -0.33 -7.80
CA GLY A 243 0.46 0.71 -8.09
C GLY A 243 1.39 0.43 -9.27
N VAL A 244 1.22 -0.69 -9.99
CA VAL A 244 2.03 -0.99 -11.21
C VAL A 244 1.57 -0.24 -12.46
N GLY A 245 0.43 0.48 -12.38
CA GLY A 245 -0.08 1.28 -13.48
C GLY A 245 -1.06 0.56 -14.39
N LYS A 246 -1.90 -0.31 -13.86
CA LYS A 246 -2.96 -1.00 -14.64
C LYS A 246 -3.93 -0.03 -15.29
N THR A 247 -4.33 1.01 -14.58
CA THR A 247 -5.21 2.07 -15.11
C THR A 247 -4.55 2.84 -16.25
N ALA A 248 -3.26 3.08 -16.17
CA ALA A 248 -2.49 3.74 -17.24
C ALA A 248 -2.48 2.93 -18.55
N LEU A 249 -2.55 1.61 -18.49
CA LEU A 249 -2.69 0.76 -19.66
C LEU A 249 -4.00 1.01 -20.41
N VAL A 250 -5.07 1.17 -19.67
CA VAL A 250 -6.40 1.49 -20.23
C VAL A 250 -6.39 2.87 -20.88
N GLU A 251 -5.78 3.84 -20.24
CA GLU A 251 -5.58 5.19 -20.80
C GLU A 251 -4.73 5.15 -22.06
N GLY A 252 -3.67 4.35 -22.09
CA GLY A 252 -2.83 4.13 -23.26
C GLY A 252 -3.59 3.50 -24.43
N LEU A 253 -4.46 2.55 -24.16
CA LEU A 253 -5.35 1.97 -25.15
C LEU A 253 -6.33 3.00 -25.70
N ALA A 254 -6.93 3.82 -24.83
CA ALA A 254 -7.83 4.89 -25.21
C ALA A 254 -7.13 5.92 -26.12
N LEU A 255 -5.89 6.26 -25.83
CA LEU A 255 -5.07 7.14 -26.68
C LEU A 255 -4.85 6.54 -28.07
N ARG A 256 -4.55 5.26 -28.17
CA ARG A 256 -4.41 4.56 -29.47
C ARG A 256 -5.70 4.53 -30.24
N ILE A 257 -6.82 4.33 -29.57
CA ILE A 257 -8.16 4.36 -30.20
C ILE A 257 -8.45 5.77 -30.75
N ALA A 258 -8.15 6.81 -29.97
CA ALA A 258 -8.34 8.20 -30.37
C ALA A 258 -7.49 8.60 -31.57
N GLU A 259 -6.25 8.08 -31.64
CA GLU A 259 -5.33 8.31 -32.77
C GLU A 259 -5.65 7.44 -34.00
N GLY A 260 -6.53 6.46 -33.85
CA GLY A 260 -6.87 5.51 -34.91
C GLY A 260 -5.80 4.44 -35.13
N ASN A 261 -4.82 4.28 -34.26
CA ASN A 261 -3.75 3.29 -34.36
C ASN A 261 -4.14 1.95 -33.74
N VAL A 262 -5.27 1.42 -34.15
CA VAL A 262 -5.87 0.15 -33.72
C VAL A 262 -6.49 -0.55 -34.91
N PRO A 263 -6.78 -1.87 -34.87
CA PRO A 263 -7.53 -2.56 -35.88
C PRO A 263 -8.91 -1.92 -36.15
N GLU A 264 -9.44 -2.10 -37.35
CA GLU A 264 -10.71 -1.50 -37.76
C GLU A 264 -11.87 -1.79 -36.77
N ALA A 265 -11.91 -2.98 -36.19
CA ALA A 265 -12.93 -3.36 -35.21
C ALA A 265 -12.93 -2.53 -33.93
N LEU A 266 -11.81 -1.91 -33.61
CA LEU A 266 -11.62 -1.13 -32.37
C LEU A 266 -11.67 0.39 -32.60
N LYS A 267 -11.68 0.86 -33.84
CA LYS A 267 -11.66 2.31 -34.17
C LYS A 267 -12.87 3.07 -33.66
N THR A 268 -14.02 2.43 -33.62
CA THR A 268 -15.30 3.03 -33.22
C THR A 268 -15.69 2.72 -31.78
N VAL A 269 -14.82 2.00 -31.03
CA VAL A 269 -15.09 1.57 -29.65
C VAL A 269 -15.03 2.77 -28.72
N SER A 270 -16.02 2.87 -27.85
CA SER A 270 -16.00 3.77 -26.68
C SER A 270 -15.50 3.01 -25.48
N LEU A 271 -14.33 3.37 -24.97
CA LEU A 271 -13.76 2.78 -23.77
C LEU A 271 -14.26 3.56 -22.54
N ARG A 272 -14.98 2.87 -21.68
CA ARG A 272 -15.57 3.47 -20.47
C ARG A 272 -15.12 2.75 -19.21
N THR A 273 -14.77 3.50 -18.17
CA THR A 273 -14.46 2.96 -16.85
C THR A 273 -15.72 2.90 -16.00
N LEU A 274 -16.05 1.73 -15.48
CA LEU A 274 -17.16 1.55 -14.55
C LEU A 274 -16.75 2.10 -13.17
N ASP A 275 -17.52 3.05 -12.65
CA ASP A 275 -17.29 3.64 -11.34
C ASP A 275 -18.11 2.93 -10.27
N LEU A 276 -17.47 2.01 -9.55
CA LEU A 276 -18.10 1.24 -8.49
C LEU A 276 -18.51 2.12 -7.29
N GLY A 277 -17.75 3.18 -7.02
CA GLY A 277 -18.06 4.12 -5.96
C GLY A 277 -19.39 4.84 -6.22
N LEU A 278 -19.62 5.30 -7.45
CA LEU A 278 -20.87 5.94 -7.84
C LEU A 278 -22.04 4.96 -7.86
N LEU A 279 -21.81 3.70 -8.23
CA LEU A 279 -22.83 2.66 -8.16
C LEU A 279 -23.29 2.37 -6.74
N GLN A 280 -22.40 2.48 -5.78
CA GLN A 280 -22.67 2.23 -4.36
C GLN A 280 -23.11 3.48 -3.61
N ALA A 281 -22.71 4.66 -4.06
CA ALA A 281 -23.02 5.93 -3.38
C ALA A 281 -24.51 6.23 -3.38
N GLY A 282 -25.08 6.47 -2.19
CA GLY A 282 -26.50 6.77 -2.03
C GLY A 282 -27.43 5.57 -2.24
N ALA A 283 -26.88 4.37 -2.48
CA ALA A 283 -27.66 3.14 -2.53
C ALA A 283 -28.03 2.71 -1.11
N GLY A 284 -29.21 3.12 -0.65
CA GLY A 284 -29.71 2.77 0.67
C GLY A 284 -30.23 1.32 0.77
N VAL A 285 -30.39 0.66 -0.36
CA VAL A 285 -30.87 -0.71 -0.49
C VAL A 285 -29.97 -1.47 -1.48
N LYS A 286 -29.73 -2.73 -1.22
CA LYS A 286 -28.98 -3.62 -2.13
C LYS A 286 -29.51 -3.63 -3.56
N GLY A 287 -30.82 -3.62 -3.73
CA GLY A 287 -31.47 -3.65 -5.04
C GLY A 287 -31.16 -2.41 -5.89
N GLU A 288 -30.85 -1.27 -5.30
CA GLU A 288 -30.47 -0.07 -6.04
C GLU A 288 -29.14 -0.26 -6.77
N PHE A 289 -28.15 -0.81 -6.10
CA PHE A 289 -26.86 -1.12 -6.71
C PHE A 289 -27.01 -2.07 -7.90
N GLU A 290 -27.75 -3.15 -7.71
CA GLU A 290 -28.03 -4.13 -8.77
C GLU A 290 -28.76 -3.52 -9.94
N GLN A 291 -29.77 -2.70 -9.67
CA GLN A 291 -30.55 -2.04 -10.73
C GLN A 291 -29.69 -1.05 -11.51
N ARG A 292 -28.83 -0.31 -10.85
CA ARG A 292 -27.86 0.59 -11.50
C ARG A 292 -26.88 -0.18 -12.39
N LEU A 293 -26.34 -1.28 -11.88
CA LEU A 293 -25.44 -2.14 -12.63
C LEU A 293 -26.13 -2.78 -13.83
N LYS A 294 -27.36 -3.25 -13.66
CA LYS A 294 -28.18 -3.79 -14.76
C LYS A 294 -28.45 -2.74 -15.83
N ASN A 295 -28.75 -1.52 -15.43
CA ASN A 295 -28.97 -0.42 -16.37
C ASN A 295 -27.72 -0.11 -17.18
N VAL A 296 -26.54 -0.15 -16.55
CA VAL A 296 -25.26 0.02 -17.24
C VAL A 296 -25.00 -1.11 -18.23
N ILE A 297 -25.24 -2.36 -17.82
CA ILE A 297 -25.08 -3.53 -18.70
C ILE A 297 -26.01 -3.45 -19.90
N ASP A 298 -27.28 -3.13 -19.67
CA ASP A 298 -28.27 -2.96 -20.74
C ASP A 298 -27.87 -1.81 -21.68
N ALA A 299 -27.37 -0.72 -21.15
CA ALA A 299 -26.89 0.41 -21.96
C ALA A 299 -25.71 0.04 -22.86
N VAL A 300 -24.76 -0.73 -22.29
CA VAL A 300 -23.60 -1.23 -23.06
C VAL A 300 -24.04 -2.16 -24.18
N GLN A 301 -24.98 -3.06 -23.91
CA GLN A 301 -25.49 -4.02 -24.92
C GLN A 301 -26.29 -3.35 -26.03
N GLN A 302 -27.06 -2.31 -25.73
CA GLN A 302 -27.93 -1.61 -26.67
C GLN A 302 -27.25 -0.41 -27.33
N SER A 303 -26.03 -0.09 -26.98
CA SER A 303 -25.30 1.04 -27.57
C SER A 303 -25.06 0.82 -29.08
N PRO A 304 -25.30 1.84 -29.92
CA PRO A 304 -25.06 1.74 -31.37
C PRO A 304 -23.58 1.58 -31.69
N ASN A 305 -22.70 2.19 -30.89
CA ASN A 305 -21.24 1.99 -30.97
C ASN A 305 -20.82 0.94 -29.98
N PRO A 306 -19.85 0.08 -30.34
CA PRO A 306 -19.32 -0.88 -29.37
C PRO A 306 -18.77 -0.16 -28.13
N VAL A 307 -19.14 -0.63 -26.96
CA VAL A 307 -18.62 -0.13 -25.68
C VAL A 307 -17.73 -1.19 -25.07
N LEU A 308 -16.51 -0.78 -24.72
CA LEU A 308 -15.56 -1.58 -23.97
C LEU A 308 -15.54 -1.06 -22.54
N LEU A 309 -15.94 -1.89 -21.61
CA LEU A 309 -16.08 -1.51 -20.21
C LEU A 309 -14.83 -1.92 -19.44
N PHE A 310 -14.19 -0.97 -18.78
CA PHE A 310 -13.08 -1.25 -17.86
C PHE A 310 -13.62 -1.35 -16.44
N ILE A 311 -13.31 -2.45 -15.77
CA ILE A 311 -13.68 -2.72 -14.38
C ILE A 311 -12.39 -2.86 -13.58
N ASP A 312 -12.08 -1.85 -12.78
CA ASP A 312 -10.97 -1.92 -11.84
C ASP A 312 -11.41 -2.69 -10.59
N GLU A 313 -10.46 -3.37 -9.96
CA GLU A 313 -10.74 -4.23 -8.81
C GLU A 313 -11.94 -5.17 -9.06
N ALA A 314 -11.93 -5.84 -10.20
CA ALA A 314 -13.04 -6.67 -10.67
C ALA A 314 -13.42 -7.80 -9.69
N HIS A 315 -12.49 -8.23 -8.85
CA HIS A 315 -12.73 -9.21 -7.79
C HIS A 315 -13.77 -8.73 -6.76
N THR A 316 -13.91 -7.42 -6.54
CA THR A 316 -14.90 -6.88 -5.61
C THR A 316 -16.33 -7.14 -6.07
N ILE A 317 -16.55 -7.17 -7.38
CA ILE A 317 -17.87 -7.47 -7.97
C ILE A 317 -18.08 -8.98 -8.09
N ILE A 318 -17.04 -9.72 -8.51
CA ILE A 318 -17.15 -11.14 -8.87
C ILE A 318 -17.01 -12.06 -7.66
N GLY A 319 -16.16 -11.68 -6.71
CA GLY A 319 -15.76 -12.54 -5.58
C GLY A 319 -16.37 -12.23 -4.23
N ALA A 320 -17.11 -11.14 -4.10
CA ALA A 320 -17.62 -10.66 -2.82
C ALA A 320 -18.90 -11.37 -2.32
N GLY A 321 -19.09 -12.64 -2.66
CA GLY A 321 -20.27 -13.43 -2.30
C GLY A 321 -20.54 -13.59 -0.79
N ASN A 322 -19.62 -13.17 0.08
CA ASN A 322 -19.72 -13.27 1.53
C ASN A 322 -20.03 -11.94 2.23
N GLN A 323 -20.02 -10.82 1.51
CA GLN A 323 -20.44 -9.53 2.04
C GLN A 323 -21.81 -9.16 1.50
N ALA A 324 -22.63 -8.60 2.37
CA ALA A 324 -23.98 -8.19 2.07
C ALA A 324 -24.06 -7.16 0.93
N GLY A 325 -24.12 -7.54 -0.32
CA GLY A 325 -24.19 -6.69 -1.50
C GLY A 325 -23.42 -7.22 -2.71
N GLY A 326 -22.43 -8.08 -2.49
CA GLY A 326 -21.58 -8.59 -3.55
C GLY A 326 -22.12 -9.78 -4.33
N ALA A 327 -22.92 -10.64 -3.70
CA ALA A 327 -23.44 -11.86 -4.34
C ALA A 327 -24.35 -11.56 -5.54
N ASP A 328 -25.12 -10.49 -5.44
CA ASP A 328 -26.09 -10.14 -6.46
C ASP A 328 -25.45 -9.43 -7.67
N ALA A 329 -24.41 -8.64 -7.45
CA ALA A 329 -23.61 -8.05 -8.53
C ALA A 329 -22.89 -9.12 -9.36
N ALA A 330 -22.31 -10.12 -8.69
CA ALA A 330 -21.70 -11.27 -9.36
C ALA A 330 -22.70 -12.06 -10.18
N ASN A 331 -23.93 -12.25 -9.70
CA ASN A 331 -25.00 -12.94 -10.40
C ASN A 331 -25.48 -12.18 -11.65
N LEU A 332 -25.33 -10.88 -11.71
CA LEU A 332 -25.63 -10.07 -12.89
C LEU A 332 -24.49 -10.06 -13.92
N LEU A 333 -23.25 -9.90 -13.46
CA LEU A 333 -22.08 -9.77 -14.33
C LEU A 333 -21.59 -11.10 -14.91
N LYS A 334 -21.52 -12.15 -14.11
CA LYS A 334 -21.05 -13.45 -14.59
C LYS A 334 -21.82 -13.97 -15.80
N PRO A 335 -23.17 -13.97 -15.82
CA PRO A 335 -23.90 -14.41 -17.01
C PRO A 335 -23.63 -13.56 -18.24
N ALA A 336 -23.56 -12.26 -18.11
CA ALA A 336 -23.27 -11.34 -19.21
C ALA A 336 -21.87 -11.56 -19.79
N LEU A 337 -20.87 -11.73 -18.92
CA LEU A 337 -19.50 -12.05 -19.32
C LEU A 337 -19.40 -13.45 -19.93
N ALA A 338 -20.04 -14.45 -19.33
CA ALA A 338 -20.02 -15.83 -19.81
C ALA A 338 -20.69 -16.00 -21.17
N ARG A 339 -21.71 -15.22 -21.50
CA ARG A 339 -22.40 -15.25 -22.79
C ARG A 339 -21.70 -14.43 -23.87
N GLY A 340 -20.67 -13.66 -23.53
CA GLY A 340 -20.00 -12.76 -24.45
C GLY A 340 -20.79 -11.51 -24.82
N GLU A 341 -21.84 -11.20 -24.07
CA GLU A 341 -22.70 -10.04 -24.27
C GLU A 341 -22.04 -8.73 -23.84
N LEU A 342 -21.01 -8.82 -22.99
CA LEU A 342 -20.29 -7.68 -22.43
C LEU A 342 -18.80 -7.82 -22.70
N ARG A 343 -18.24 -6.88 -23.44
CA ARG A 343 -16.79 -6.81 -23.63
C ARG A 343 -16.19 -5.97 -22.53
N THR A 344 -15.23 -6.55 -21.82
CA THR A 344 -14.61 -5.92 -20.64
C THR A 344 -13.11 -6.04 -20.66
N ILE A 345 -12.47 -5.05 -20.03
CA ILE A 345 -11.11 -5.15 -19.53
C ILE A 345 -11.24 -5.15 -18.01
N ALA A 346 -10.80 -6.20 -17.37
CA ALA A 346 -10.78 -6.28 -15.90
C ALA A 346 -9.37 -6.01 -15.38
N ALA A 347 -9.28 -5.51 -14.17
CA ALA A 347 -8.01 -5.36 -13.45
C ALA A 347 -8.14 -5.94 -12.05
N THR A 348 -7.13 -6.67 -11.62
CA THR A 348 -7.11 -7.33 -10.32
C THR A 348 -5.67 -7.61 -9.88
N THR A 349 -5.49 -8.06 -8.66
CA THR A 349 -4.20 -8.54 -8.17
C THR A 349 -4.00 -10.02 -8.47
N TRP A 350 -2.77 -10.53 -8.29
CA TRP A 350 -2.45 -11.92 -8.56
C TRP A 350 -3.24 -12.89 -7.68
N SER A 351 -3.28 -12.67 -6.37
CA SER A 351 -3.97 -13.57 -5.45
C SER A 351 -5.47 -13.63 -5.71
N GLU A 352 -6.08 -12.50 -6.02
CA GLU A 352 -7.50 -12.40 -6.34
C GLU A 352 -7.84 -13.00 -7.69
N TYR A 353 -6.95 -12.86 -8.69
CA TYR A 353 -7.07 -13.56 -9.96
C TYR A 353 -7.08 -15.09 -9.76
N LYS A 354 -6.14 -15.61 -8.99
CA LYS A 354 -6.06 -17.04 -8.67
C LYS A 354 -7.29 -17.54 -7.92
N GLN A 355 -7.79 -16.75 -6.99
CA GLN A 355 -8.92 -17.11 -6.14
C GLN A 355 -10.27 -17.04 -6.84
N TYR A 356 -10.52 -16.00 -7.65
CA TYR A 356 -11.86 -15.68 -8.16
C TYR A 356 -12.02 -15.91 -9.66
N PHE A 357 -10.98 -15.78 -10.46
CA PHE A 357 -11.06 -15.90 -11.91
C PHE A 357 -10.56 -17.24 -12.44
N GLU A 358 -9.42 -17.69 -12.01
CA GLU A 358 -8.80 -18.91 -12.53
C GLU A 358 -9.59 -20.17 -12.13
N ARG A 359 -10.20 -20.16 -10.95
CA ARG A 359 -11.01 -21.29 -10.45
C ARG A 359 -12.43 -21.34 -11.02
N ASP A 360 -12.91 -20.25 -11.57
CA ASP A 360 -14.23 -20.19 -12.20
C ASP A 360 -14.11 -20.54 -13.68
N ALA A 361 -14.60 -21.71 -14.06
CA ALA A 361 -14.49 -22.22 -15.42
C ALA A 361 -15.19 -21.30 -16.46
N ALA A 362 -16.26 -20.64 -16.06
CA ALA A 362 -16.98 -19.72 -16.97
C ALA A 362 -16.17 -18.45 -17.24
N LEU A 363 -15.53 -17.91 -16.25
CA LEU A 363 -14.71 -16.71 -16.37
C LEU A 363 -13.35 -17.02 -17.03
N GLU A 364 -12.73 -18.12 -16.70
CA GLU A 364 -11.47 -18.55 -17.32
C GLU A 364 -11.57 -18.65 -18.84
N ARG A 365 -12.70 -19.11 -19.35
CA ARG A 365 -12.96 -19.24 -20.80
C ARG A 365 -13.12 -17.88 -21.51
N ARG A 366 -13.40 -16.82 -20.78
CA ARG A 366 -13.70 -15.49 -21.35
C ARG A 366 -12.59 -14.49 -21.16
N PHE A 367 -11.73 -14.68 -20.17
CA PHE A 367 -10.66 -13.77 -19.84
C PHE A 367 -9.30 -14.35 -20.20
N GLN A 368 -8.47 -13.52 -20.79
CA GLN A 368 -7.05 -13.80 -21.03
C GLN A 368 -6.22 -12.89 -20.15
N MET A 369 -5.33 -13.46 -19.36
CA MET A 369 -4.45 -12.72 -18.48
C MET A 369 -3.41 -11.91 -19.26
N VAL A 370 -3.26 -10.65 -18.89
CA VAL A 370 -2.13 -9.80 -19.23
C VAL A 370 -1.40 -9.49 -17.93
N LYS A 371 -0.20 -10.03 -17.80
CA LYS A 371 0.61 -9.80 -16.60
C LYS A 371 1.22 -8.42 -16.65
N VAL A 372 0.96 -7.61 -15.64
CA VAL A 372 1.50 -6.26 -15.48
C VAL A 372 2.49 -6.28 -14.34
N ASP A 373 3.76 -6.38 -14.71
CA ASP A 373 4.85 -6.40 -13.74
C ASP A 373 5.29 -4.98 -13.37
N GLU A 374 5.94 -4.89 -12.22
CA GLU A 374 6.63 -3.67 -11.83
C GLU A 374 7.70 -3.34 -12.89
N PRO A 375 7.72 -2.10 -13.44
CA PRO A 375 8.70 -1.75 -14.46
C PRO A 375 10.13 -1.75 -13.91
N ASP A 376 11.11 -1.95 -14.80
CA ASP A 376 12.51 -1.75 -14.46
C ASP A 376 12.83 -0.26 -14.21
N ASP A 377 14.02 0.04 -13.73
CA ASP A 377 14.40 1.41 -13.37
C ASP A 377 14.36 2.36 -14.56
N GLU A 378 14.84 1.95 -15.71
CA GLU A 378 14.86 2.78 -16.92
C GLU A 378 13.45 3.05 -17.44
N THR A 379 12.60 2.05 -17.46
CA THR A 379 11.18 2.19 -17.87
C THR A 379 10.42 3.05 -16.87
N ALA A 380 10.63 2.86 -15.57
CA ALA A 380 9.99 3.67 -14.53
C ALA A 380 10.43 5.14 -14.61
N CYS A 381 11.70 5.41 -14.88
CA CYS A 381 12.20 6.77 -15.13
C CYS A 381 11.54 7.40 -16.35
N LEU A 382 11.35 6.65 -17.41
CA LEU A 382 10.66 7.12 -18.61
C LEU A 382 9.20 7.47 -18.32
N MET A 383 8.50 6.63 -17.56
CA MET A 383 7.12 6.89 -17.13
C MET A 383 7.02 8.16 -16.31
N LEU A 384 7.92 8.35 -15.35
CA LEU A 384 7.93 9.51 -14.48
C LEU A 384 8.29 10.80 -15.23
N ARG A 385 9.20 10.74 -16.20
CA ARG A 385 9.52 11.88 -17.06
C ARG A 385 8.30 12.35 -17.83
N GLY A 386 7.44 11.43 -18.26
CA GLY A 386 6.16 11.74 -18.92
C GLY A 386 5.15 12.43 -17.99
N LEU A 387 5.19 12.16 -16.70
CA LEU A 387 4.29 12.72 -15.70
C LEU A 387 4.85 13.94 -14.95
N LYS A 388 6.15 14.15 -15.03
CA LYS A 388 6.88 15.17 -14.26
C LYS A 388 6.31 16.58 -14.45
N SER A 389 6.01 16.97 -15.67
CA SER A 389 5.50 18.30 -16.00
C SER A 389 4.17 18.61 -15.32
N ARG A 390 3.32 17.61 -15.14
CA ARG A 390 2.03 17.74 -14.45
C ARG A 390 2.21 18.13 -12.99
N TYR A 391 3.08 17.42 -12.27
CA TYR A 391 3.37 17.69 -10.86
C TYR A 391 4.18 18.97 -10.66
N ALA A 392 5.14 19.21 -11.54
CA ALA A 392 5.90 20.46 -11.54
C ALA A 392 5.00 21.69 -11.75
N GLY A 393 4.05 21.59 -12.67
CA GLY A 393 3.07 22.64 -12.92
C GLY A 393 2.08 22.86 -11.79
N HIS A 394 1.62 21.79 -11.18
CA HIS A 394 0.67 21.86 -10.05
C HIS A 394 1.27 22.54 -8.82
N HIS A 395 2.51 22.19 -8.47
CA HIS A 395 3.20 22.77 -7.31
C HIS A 395 4.01 24.03 -7.66
N ASN A 396 4.13 24.34 -8.93
CA ASN A 396 4.93 25.47 -9.45
C ASN A 396 6.39 25.42 -8.98
N VAL A 397 6.99 24.24 -9.09
CA VAL A 397 8.40 23.99 -8.77
C VAL A 397 9.05 23.19 -9.90
N HIS A 398 10.36 23.35 -10.10
CA HIS A 398 11.12 22.57 -11.06
C HIS A 398 11.53 21.25 -10.43
N ILE A 399 11.34 20.15 -11.18
CA ILE A 399 11.76 18.79 -10.79
C ILE A 399 12.95 18.41 -11.68
N THR A 400 14.10 18.16 -11.08
CA THR A 400 15.30 17.77 -11.83
C THR A 400 15.20 16.31 -12.31
N ASP A 401 15.91 15.97 -13.39
CA ASP A 401 15.98 14.58 -13.87
C ASP A 401 16.66 13.66 -12.84
N ALA A 402 17.66 14.18 -12.13
CA ALA A 402 18.28 13.46 -11.02
C ALA A 402 17.29 13.10 -9.92
N ALA A 403 16.31 13.98 -9.64
CA ALA A 403 15.23 13.69 -8.70
C ALA A 403 14.32 12.56 -9.18
N VAL A 404 13.99 12.52 -10.46
CA VAL A 404 13.20 11.45 -11.08
C VAL A 404 13.92 10.11 -10.91
N ARG A 405 15.20 10.07 -11.25
CA ARG A 405 16.01 8.87 -11.13
C ARG A 405 16.16 8.44 -9.67
N ALA A 406 16.37 9.38 -8.76
CA ALA A 406 16.45 9.11 -7.33
C ALA A 406 15.11 8.59 -6.78
N ALA A 407 13.98 9.15 -7.21
CA ALA A 407 12.65 8.70 -6.80
C ALA A 407 12.43 7.23 -7.19
N VAL A 408 12.84 6.83 -8.39
CA VAL A 408 12.74 5.43 -8.85
C VAL A 408 13.70 4.53 -8.06
N THR A 409 14.95 4.87 -8.00
CA THR A 409 16.00 4.03 -7.40
C THR A 409 15.78 3.86 -5.90
N LEU A 410 15.58 4.95 -5.18
CA LEU A 410 15.42 4.94 -3.73
C LEU A 410 14.07 4.33 -3.31
N SER A 411 13.00 4.56 -4.06
CA SER A 411 11.71 3.95 -3.75
C SER A 411 11.74 2.43 -3.94
N ARG A 412 12.40 1.96 -4.98
CA ARG A 412 12.57 0.51 -5.21
C ARG A 412 13.28 -0.14 -4.03
N ARG A 413 14.33 0.51 -3.55
CA ARG A 413 15.20 -0.04 -2.51
C ARG A 413 14.59 0.07 -1.11
N TYR A 414 13.97 1.20 -0.76
CA TYR A 414 13.57 1.51 0.60
C TYR A 414 12.06 1.51 0.86
N LEU A 415 11.23 1.76 -0.14
CA LEU A 415 9.77 1.69 -0.02
C LEU A 415 9.27 0.32 -0.49
N THR A 416 9.51 -0.68 0.33
CA THR A 416 9.07 -2.04 0.06
C THR A 416 7.59 -2.20 0.43
N GLY A 417 6.84 -3.02 -0.29
CA GLY A 417 5.41 -3.21 -0.10
C GLY A 417 4.52 -2.35 -0.98
N ARG A 418 5.08 -1.41 -1.73
CA ARG A 418 4.42 -0.64 -2.77
C ARG A 418 5.12 -0.88 -4.09
N GLN A 419 4.49 -0.55 -5.20
CA GLN A 419 4.97 -0.85 -6.54
C GLN A 419 5.31 0.42 -7.32
N LEU A 420 6.33 0.33 -8.20
CA LEU A 420 6.60 1.35 -9.20
C LEU A 420 5.55 1.26 -10.34
N PRO A 421 5.15 2.35 -10.97
CA PRO A 421 5.65 3.72 -10.77
C PRO A 421 4.96 4.49 -9.64
N ASP A 422 3.90 3.96 -9.05
CA ASP A 422 3.03 4.69 -8.13
C ASP A 422 3.77 5.24 -6.91
N LYS A 423 4.61 4.42 -6.27
CA LYS A 423 5.39 4.87 -5.10
C LYS A 423 6.37 5.99 -5.44
N ALA A 424 6.96 5.97 -6.62
CA ALA A 424 7.87 7.03 -7.07
C ALA A 424 7.11 8.31 -7.45
N VAL A 425 5.91 8.19 -8.00
CA VAL A 425 5.01 9.32 -8.28
C VAL A 425 4.63 10.01 -6.97
N ASP A 426 4.24 9.26 -5.95
CA ASP A 426 3.92 9.80 -4.63
C ASP A 426 5.12 10.51 -4.00
N LEU A 427 6.33 9.99 -4.17
CA LEU A 427 7.55 10.64 -3.72
C LEU A 427 7.77 11.99 -4.39
N LEU A 428 7.65 12.04 -5.71
CA LEU A 428 7.82 13.28 -6.46
C LEU A 428 6.75 14.30 -6.08
N ASP A 429 5.52 13.88 -5.96
CA ASP A 429 4.41 14.76 -5.56
C ASP A 429 4.63 15.32 -4.15
N THR A 430 4.98 14.47 -3.18
CA THR A 430 5.27 14.89 -1.80
C THR A 430 6.49 15.79 -1.73
N ALA A 431 7.56 15.46 -2.43
CA ALA A 431 8.77 16.28 -2.48
C ALA A 431 8.50 17.66 -3.11
N ALA A 432 7.74 17.68 -4.19
CA ALA A 432 7.33 18.93 -4.85
C ALA A 432 6.45 19.78 -3.94
N ALA A 433 5.53 19.19 -3.21
CA ALA A 433 4.71 19.89 -2.22
C ALA A 433 5.56 20.46 -1.08
N ARG A 434 6.54 19.72 -0.59
CA ARG A 434 7.47 20.17 0.46
C ARG A 434 8.35 21.33 -0.02
N VAL A 435 8.88 21.25 -1.23
CA VAL A 435 9.67 22.33 -1.81
C VAL A 435 8.82 23.59 -1.94
N ARG A 436 7.61 23.48 -2.44
CA ARG A 436 6.69 24.63 -2.54
C ARG A 436 6.38 25.20 -1.17
N MET A 437 6.10 24.35 -0.18
CA MET A 437 5.85 24.78 1.19
C MET A 437 7.08 25.50 1.77
N SER A 438 8.30 25.01 1.52
CA SER A 438 9.52 25.63 2.00
C SER A 438 9.76 27.03 1.42
N LEU A 439 9.30 27.26 0.18
CA LEU A 439 9.37 28.58 -0.45
C LEU A 439 8.34 29.58 0.11
N ASP A 440 7.21 29.09 0.59
CA ASP A 440 6.09 29.93 1.05
C ASP A 440 6.05 30.10 2.58
N THR A 441 6.78 29.30 3.35
CA THR A 441 6.74 29.28 4.82
C THR A 441 8.13 29.43 5.44
N VAL A 442 8.14 29.71 6.73
CA VAL A 442 9.39 29.77 7.51
C VAL A 442 9.96 28.34 7.64
N PRO A 443 11.28 28.14 7.43
CA PRO A 443 11.90 26.82 7.57
C PRO A 443 11.69 26.21 8.95
N GLU A 444 11.51 24.88 8.97
CA GLU A 444 11.28 24.11 10.21
C GLU A 444 12.38 24.30 11.27
N PRO A 445 13.71 24.32 10.94
CA PRO A 445 14.74 24.57 11.94
C PRO A 445 14.54 25.88 12.71
N LEU A 446 14.11 26.95 12.05
CA LEU A 446 13.79 28.22 12.70
C LEU A 446 12.58 28.11 13.60
N THR A 447 11.54 27.43 13.15
CA THR A 447 10.33 27.19 13.93
C THR A 447 10.62 26.36 15.17
N CYS A 448 11.43 25.31 15.05
CA CYS A 448 11.87 24.48 16.18
C CYS A 448 12.68 25.28 17.22
N LEU A 449 13.62 26.10 16.77
CA LEU A 449 14.43 26.94 17.66
C LEU A 449 13.56 27.96 18.42
N ARG A 450 12.64 28.58 17.74
CA ARG A 450 11.68 29.51 18.35
C ARG A 450 10.78 28.82 19.38
N ALA A 451 10.32 27.60 19.07
CA ALA A 451 9.52 26.80 19.99
C ALA A 451 10.31 26.39 21.24
N GLN A 452 11.58 25.97 21.06
CA GLN A 452 12.47 25.64 22.17
C GLN A 452 12.73 26.85 23.09
N LEU A 453 12.99 28.02 22.49
CA LEU A 453 13.15 29.28 23.25
C LEU A 453 11.88 29.64 24.03
N THR A 454 10.73 29.49 23.41
CA THR A 454 9.43 29.73 24.07
C THR A 454 9.23 28.77 25.26
N ALA A 455 9.54 27.48 25.07
CA ALA A 455 9.42 26.47 26.12
C ALA A 455 10.36 26.79 27.30
N LEU A 456 11.62 27.19 27.02
CA LEU A 456 12.58 27.58 28.05
C LEU A 456 12.15 28.87 28.79
N ASP A 457 11.56 29.83 28.08
CA ASP A 457 11.01 31.05 28.70
C ASP A 457 9.86 30.74 29.64
N ILE A 458 8.95 29.83 29.23
CA ILE A 458 7.84 29.38 30.09
C ILE A 458 8.39 28.70 31.35
N GLU A 459 9.35 27.81 31.23
CA GLU A 459 10.01 27.13 32.36
C GLU A 459 10.72 28.16 33.28
N LYS A 460 11.42 29.09 32.67
CA LYS A 460 12.10 30.17 33.39
C LYS A 460 11.12 31.03 34.22
N GLN A 461 10.00 31.41 33.63
CA GLN A 461 8.96 32.17 34.35
C GLN A 461 8.36 31.39 35.51
N ALA A 462 8.08 30.09 35.29
CA ALA A 462 7.58 29.20 36.35
C ALA A 462 8.57 29.10 37.51
N LEU A 463 9.88 28.95 37.22
CA LEU A 463 10.93 28.90 38.23
C LEU A 463 11.09 30.24 38.99
N LEU A 464 11.00 31.37 38.31
CA LEU A 464 11.03 32.68 38.92
C LEU A 464 9.83 32.93 39.83
N GLU A 465 8.63 32.45 39.47
CA GLU A 465 7.46 32.49 40.34
C GLU A 465 7.65 31.67 41.61
N ASP A 466 8.24 30.47 41.49
CA ASP A 466 8.55 29.61 42.62
C ASP A 466 9.58 30.25 43.58
N ILE A 467 10.60 30.89 43.02
CA ILE A 467 11.59 31.65 43.82
C ILE A 467 10.97 32.83 44.54
N ALA A 468 10.07 33.56 43.88
CA ALA A 468 9.35 34.69 44.46
C ALA A 468 8.44 34.29 45.63
N VAL A 469 7.97 33.05 45.69
CA VAL A 469 7.13 32.48 46.74
C VAL A 469 7.97 31.85 47.87
N GLY A 470 9.31 31.82 47.74
CA GLY A 470 10.21 31.35 48.78
C GLY A 470 10.86 29.98 48.61
N SER A 471 10.69 29.35 47.47
CA SER A 471 11.38 28.06 47.12
C SER A 471 12.80 28.36 46.66
N SER A 472 13.79 27.86 47.40
CA SER A 472 15.22 28.23 47.25
C SER A 472 16.08 27.23 46.49
N SER A 473 15.50 26.12 45.94
CA SER A 473 16.30 24.98 45.47
C SER A 473 16.58 24.94 43.97
N GLN A 474 16.32 26.02 43.21
CA GLN A 474 16.26 25.92 41.72
C GLN A 474 17.24 26.87 40.99
N GLY A 475 18.23 27.42 41.69
CA GLY A 475 19.20 28.33 41.09
C GLY A 475 20.11 27.71 40.03
N GLU A 476 20.46 26.44 40.17
CA GLU A 476 21.27 25.69 39.18
C GLU A 476 20.52 25.48 37.85
N ARG A 477 19.24 25.12 37.92
CA ARG A 477 18.40 24.95 36.73
C ARG A 477 18.20 26.28 36.03
N LEU A 478 17.97 27.35 36.77
CA LEU A 478 17.79 28.70 36.20
C LEU A 478 19.05 29.12 35.44
N ALA A 479 20.23 28.92 36.01
CA ALA A 479 21.51 29.21 35.37
C ALA A 479 21.71 28.38 34.09
N ALA A 480 21.35 27.08 34.14
CA ALA A 480 21.40 26.19 32.98
C ALA A 480 20.44 26.67 31.86
N ILE A 481 19.23 27.12 32.22
CA ILE A 481 18.26 27.67 31.25
C ILE A 481 18.82 28.95 30.61
N GLU A 482 19.40 29.83 31.39
CA GLU A 482 19.98 31.08 30.84
C GLU A 482 21.12 30.79 29.86
N GLN A 483 22.00 29.84 30.15
CA GLN A 483 23.06 29.42 29.25
C GLN A 483 22.50 28.78 27.97
N GLU A 484 21.50 27.94 28.10
CA GLU A 484 20.85 27.29 26.98
C GLU A 484 20.12 28.32 26.10
N GLU A 485 19.44 29.29 26.68
CA GLU A 485 18.81 30.39 25.94
C GLU A 485 19.84 31.20 25.16
N ILE A 486 21.00 31.53 25.73
CA ILE A 486 22.04 32.27 25.01
C ILE A 486 22.56 31.46 23.84
N ARG A 487 22.78 30.17 24.01
CA ARG A 487 23.22 29.27 22.96
C ARG A 487 22.20 29.20 21.82
N LEU A 488 20.93 29.04 22.16
CA LEU A 488 19.84 28.99 21.19
C LEU A 488 19.59 30.31 20.48
N PHE A 489 19.74 31.44 21.16
CA PHE A 489 19.64 32.77 20.52
C PHE A 489 20.76 33.03 19.51
N VAL A 490 21.99 32.62 19.81
CA VAL A 490 23.10 32.69 18.87
C VAL A 490 22.84 31.81 17.63
N GLU A 491 22.41 30.58 17.87
CA GLU A 491 22.08 29.63 16.78
C GLU A 491 20.91 30.15 15.94
N LEU A 492 19.88 30.71 16.55
CA LEU A 492 18.73 31.30 15.86
C LEU A 492 19.15 32.47 15.00
N ASP A 493 20.00 33.36 15.52
CA ASP A 493 20.49 34.54 14.78
C ASP A 493 21.31 34.11 13.56
N GLU A 494 22.18 33.13 13.68
CA GLU A 494 22.94 32.57 12.57
C GLU A 494 22.01 31.96 11.50
N ARG A 495 21.00 31.19 11.94
CA ARG A 495 20.03 30.56 11.03
C ARG A 495 19.13 31.58 10.34
N GLU A 496 18.69 32.64 11.04
CA GLU A 496 17.89 33.69 10.45
C GLU A 496 18.68 34.48 9.39
N THR A 497 19.96 34.73 9.66
CA THR A 497 20.86 35.42 8.68
C THR A 497 21.04 34.52 7.47
N GLN A 498 21.29 33.25 7.65
CA GLN A 498 21.39 32.26 6.57
C GLN A 498 20.09 32.18 5.75
N TYR A 499 18.97 32.14 6.41
CA TYR A 499 17.66 32.12 5.76
C TYR A 499 17.40 33.36 4.92
N ALA A 500 17.70 34.54 5.42
CA ALA A 500 17.54 35.77 4.68
C ALA A 500 18.41 35.81 3.41
N GLN A 501 19.65 35.33 3.50
CA GLN A 501 20.56 35.25 2.37
C GLN A 501 20.08 34.22 1.34
N GLU A 502 19.68 33.05 1.78
CA GLU A 502 19.14 31.99 0.91
C GLU A 502 17.85 32.44 0.23
N LEU A 503 16.95 33.09 0.95
CA LEU A 503 15.71 33.63 0.41
C LEU A 503 15.96 34.67 -0.68
N SER A 504 16.87 35.60 -0.44
CA SER A 504 17.26 36.64 -1.42
C SER A 504 17.82 36.02 -2.70
N LEU A 505 18.74 35.06 -2.58
CA LEU A 505 19.33 34.36 -3.73
C LEU A 505 18.27 33.51 -4.46
N THR A 506 17.36 32.90 -3.74
CA THR A 506 16.26 32.10 -4.31
C THR A 506 15.31 32.96 -5.13
N GLU A 507 14.91 34.11 -4.61
CA GLU A 507 14.05 35.06 -5.32
C GLU A 507 14.71 35.58 -6.60
N GLN A 508 15.99 35.93 -6.55
CA GLN A 508 16.76 36.38 -7.72
C GLN A 508 16.89 35.24 -8.74
N LEU A 509 17.14 34.00 -8.30
CA LEU A 509 17.25 32.82 -9.16
C LEU A 509 15.94 32.51 -9.88
N LEU A 510 14.82 32.54 -9.17
CA LEU A 510 13.50 32.30 -9.77
C LEU A 510 13.13 33.38 -10.78
N GLU A 511 13.49 34.64 -10.52
CA GLU A 511 13.28 35.75 -11.46
C GLU A 511 14.13 35.56 -12.73
N THR A 512 15.41 35.18 -12.60
CA THR A 512 16.30 35.00 -13.76
C THR A 512 15.94 33.78 -14.60
N ARG A 513 15.36 32.74 -14.00
CA ARG A 513 14.91 31.52 -14.71
C ARG A 513 13.76 31.81 -15.68
N GLN A 514 12.98 32.85 -15.47
CA GLN A 514 11.90 33.23 -16.37
C GLN A 514 12.39 33.82 -17.68
N ASP A 515 13.63 34.25 -17.74
CA ASP A 515 14.25 34.86 -18.92
C ASP A 515 15.40 33.99 -19.45
N ILE A 516 15.19 33.40 -20.62
CA ILE A 516 16.18 32.51 -21.29
C ILE A 516 17.47 33.28 -21.64
N SER A 517 17.42 34.60 -21.88
CA SER A 517 18.60 35.39 -22.20
C SER A 517 19.58 35.58 -21.02
N ARG A 518 19.18 35.19 -19.81
CA ARG A 518 19.96 35.37 -18.58
C ARG A 518 20.53 34.09 -18.03
N GLN A 519 20.84 33.11 -18.87
CA GLN A 519 21.36 31.82 -18.44
C GLN A 519 22.68 31.89 -17.64
N SER A 520 23.58 32.79 -18.00
CA SER A 520 24.83 32.96 -17.28
C SER A 520 24.62 33.50 -15.87
N GLU A 521 23.73 34.46 -15.69
CA GLU A 521 23.35 34.96 -14.37
C GLU A 521 22.67 33.87 -13.53
N THR A 522 21.81 33.07 -14.14
CA THR A 522 21.15 31.93 -13.50
C THR A 522 22.16 30.93 -12.98
N ARG A 523 23.19 30.59 -13.75
CA ARG A 523 24.28 29.68 -13.33
C ARG A 523 25.05 30.23 -12.15
N ASP A 524 25.42 31.53 -12.22
CA ASP A 524 26.16 32.20 -11.15
C ASP A 524 25.38 32.22 -9.84
N LEU A 525 24.09 32.55 -9.89
CA LEU A 525 23.21 32.53 -8.72
C LEU A 525 23.04 31.11 -8.16
N GLN A 526 22.89 30.11 -9.03
CA GLN A 526 22.79 28.71 -8.60
C GLN A 526 24.07 28.23 -7.90
N GLN A 527 25.24 28.60 -8.43
CA GLN A 527 26.51 28.28 -7.79
C GLN A 527 26.68 28.97 -6.43
N GLN A 528 26.28 30.21 -6.30
CA GLN A 528 26.28 30.92 -5.02
C GLN A 528 25.37 30.25 -4.00
N LEU A 529 24.15 29.86 -4.41
CA LEU A 529 23.18 29.18 -3.55
C LEU A 529 23.70 27.80 -3.12
N ASP A 530 24.22 27.02 -4.03
CA ASP A 530 24.81 25.72 -3.76
C ASP A 530 26.01 25.82 -2.80
N GLY A 531 26.83 26.82 -2.96
CA GLY A 531 27.97 27.11 -2.07
C GLY A 531 27.53 27.44 -0.64
N MET A 532 26.44 28.18 -0.49
CA MET A 532 25.88 28.48 0.83
C MET A 532 25.21 27.28 1.49
N GLN A 533 24.69 26.35 0.70
CA GLN A 533 23.92 25.20 1.19
C GLN A 533 24.78 23.94 1.42
N GLN A 534 26.08 23.99 1.25
CA GLN A 534 26.96 22.82 1.39
C GLN A 534 26.92 22.16 2.78
N SER A 535 26.77 22.94 3.83
CA SER A 535 26.75 22.42 5.21
C SER A 535 25.33 22.18 5.73
N SER A 536 24.36 23.02 5.35
CA SER A 536 22.97 22.88 5.72
C SER A 536 22.11 23.73 4.82
N SER A 537 21.00 23.18 4.37
CA SER A 537 20.02 23.85 3.49
C SER A 537 18.77 24.21 4.28
N LEU A 538 18.36 25.48 4.25
CA LEU A 538 17.10 25.96 4.82
C LEU A 538 15.98 26.04 3.79
N LEU A 539 16.32 26.37 2.54
CA LEU A 539 15.39 26.47 1.43
C LEU A 539 15.76 25.50 0.32
N SER A 540 14.77 24.86 -0.25
CA SER A 540 14.90 24.07 -1.47
C SER A 540 14.20 24.80 -2.61
N VAL A 541 14.93 25.05 -3.70
CA VAL A 541 14.40 25.73 -4.89
C VAL A 541 13.79 24.73 -5.85
N ASP A 542 14.45 23.59 -6.01
CA ASP A 542 14.09 22.52 -6.92
C ASP A 542 13.89 21.21 -6.17
N VAL A 543 13.09 20.34 -6.76
CA VAL A 543 13.07 18.93 -6.34
C VAL A 543 14.32 18.26 -6.87
N ASP A 544 15.24 17.92 -6.00
CA ASP A 544 16.50 17.27 -6.30
C ASP A 544 16.62 15.91 -5.58
N THR A 545 17.75 15.25 -5.73
CA THR A 545 18.01 13.97 -5.06
C THR A 545 17.88 14.08 -3.55
N ARG A 546 18.32 15.17 -2.96
CA ARG A 546 18.28 15.39 -1.52
C ARG A 546 16.87 15.56 -0.98
N THR A 547 16.00 16.27 -1.69
CA THR A 547 14.59 16.39 -1.32
C THR A 547 13.86 15.04 -1.34
N ILE A 548 14.13 14.23 -2.35
CA ILE A 548 13.60 12.86 -2.42
C ILE A 548 14.10 12.02 -1.25
N ALA A 549 15.39 12.08 -0.95
CA ALA A 549 15.98 11.35 0.17
C ALA A 549 15.39 11.78 1.53
N ASN A 550 15.12 13.06 1.72
CA ASN A 550 14.47 13.57 2.93
C ASN A 550 13.07 12.98 3.13
N VAL A 551 12.28 12.89 2.06
CA VAL A 551 10.93 12.30 2.14
C VAL A 551 11.01 10.82 2.53
N ILE A 552 11.91 10.08 1.91
CA ILE A 552 12.11 8.66 2.23
C ILE A 552 12.62 8.48 3.66
N ALA A 553 13.54 9.30 4.11
CA ALA A 553 14.04 9.27 5.49
C ALA A 553 12.91 9.45 6.50
N ASP A 554 11.98 10.38 6.25
CA ASP A 554 10.81 10.60 7.10
C ASP A 554 9.84 9.43 7.08
N TRP A 555 9.62 8.83 5.92
CA TRP A 555 8.65 7.73 5.78
C TRP A 555 9.16 6.39 6.32
N THR A 556 10.47 6.13 6.18
CA THR A 556 11.05 4.82 6.53
C THR A 556 11.85 4.83 7.82
N GLY A 557 12.27 5.99 8.28
CA GLY A 557 13.19 6.12 9.41
C GLY A 557 14.66 5.82 9.08
N VAL A 558 14.99 5.53 7.82
CA VAL A 558 16.36 5.33 7.38
C VAL A 558 17.11 6.67 7.43
N PRO A 559 18.32 6.74 8.05
CA PRO A 559 19.06 7.99 8.08
C PRO A 559 19.38 8.53 6.70
N ILE A 560 19.25 9.84 6.51
CA ILE A 560 19.51 10.49 5.21
C ILE A 560 20.95 10.25 4.74
N SER A 561 21.89 10.16 5.64
CA SER A 561 23.29 9.84 5.31
C SER A 561 23.42 8.48 4.62
N SER A 562 22.65 7.48 5.03
CA SER A 562 22.61 6.17 4.37
C SER A 562 22.01 6.23 2.97
N LEU A 563 20.98 7.07 2.78
CA LEU A 563 20.30 7.25 1.48
C LEU A 563 21.17 7.99 0.45
N MET A 564 21.99 8.91 0.91
CA MET A 564 22.86 9.74 0.05
C MET A 564 24.23 9.15 -0.21
N LYS A 565 24.57 8.05 0.42
CA LYS A 565 25.85 7.39 0.22
C LYS A 565 25.99 6.83 -1.20
N ASP A 566 27.17 6.99 -1.76
CA ASP A 566 27.54 6.36 -3.03
C ASP A 566 27.75 4.86 -2.82
N GLU A 567 26.87 4.02 -3.40
CA GLU A 567 26.97 2.56 -3.33
C GLU A 567 28.34 2.04 -3.81
N GLN A 568 28.90 2.66 -4.83
CA GLN A 568 30.18 2.22 -5.38
C GLN A 568 31.32 2.43 -4.39
N THR A 569 31.35 3.59 -3.75
CA THR A 569 32.35 3.91 -2.71
C THR A 569 32.18 3.02 -1.48
N GLU A 570 30.95 2.75 -1.08
CA GLU A 570 30.66 1.86 0.04
C GLU A 570 31.15 0.43 -0.21
N LEU A 571 30.91 -0.11 -1.41
CA LEU A 571 31.39 -1.45 -1.77
C LEU A 571 32.91 -1.56 -1.81
N LEU A 572 33.61 -0.50 -2.21
CA LEU A 572 35.08 -0.47 -2.18
C LEU A 572 35.63 -0.53 -0.75
N ASN A 573 34.89 -0.01 0.23
CA ASN A 573 35.28 0.02 1.63
C ASN A 573 34.52 -0.98 2.51
N LEU A 574 33.83 -1.93 1.89
CA LEU A 574 32.90 -2.83 2.59
C LEU A 574 33.60 -3.63 3.71
N GLU A 575 34.78 -4.17 3.44
CA GLU A 575 35.55 -4.93 4.46
C GLU A 575 35.87 -4.09 5.69
N ALA A 576 36.26 -2.84 5.48
CA ALA A 576 36.60 -1.94 6.56
C ALA A 576 35.36 -1.59 7.40
N GLU A 577 34.24 -1.36 6.77
CA GLU A 577 32.99 -1.05 7.44
C GLU A 577 32.46 -2.23 8.26
N ILE A 578 32.47 -3.43 7.70
CA ILE A 578 32.06 -4.64 8.42
C ILE A 578 33.08 -4.94 9.54
N GLY A 579 34.37 -4.76 9.29
CA GLY A 579 35.43 -5.00 10.25
C GLY A 579 35.39 -4.14 11.50
N LYS A 580 34.67 -3.01 11.46
CA LYS A 580 34.40 -2.19 12.66
C LYS A 580 33.55 -2.92 13.69
N ARG A 581 32.65 -3.80 13.26
CA ARG A 581 31.76 -4.57 14.13
C ARG A 581 32.14 -6.04 14.24
N VAL A 582 32.70 -6.62 13.19
CA VAL A 582 33.14 -8.01 13.15
C VAL A 582 34.67 -8.04 13.18
N VAL A 583 35.23 -8.37 14.32
CA VAL A 583 36.66 -8.29 14.58
C VAL A 583 37.32 -9.66 14.37
N GLY A 584 38.50 -9.67 13.78
CA GLY A 584 39.36 -10.86 13.67
C GLY A 584 39.00 -11.83 12.54
N GLN A 585 38.17 -11.40 11.58
CA GLN A 585 37.72 -12.22 10.44
C GLN A 585 38.08 -11.60 9.08
N ASP A 586 39.22 -10.97 8.96
CA ASP A 586 39.58 -10.17 7.79
C ASP A 586 39.53 -10.95 6.48
N VAL A 587 40.01 -12.20 6.48
CA VAL A 587 39.97 -13.07 5.28
C VAL A 587 38.56 -13.41 4.86
N ALA A 588 37.69 -13.74 5.84
CA ALA A 588 36.29 -14.05 5.61
C ALA A 588 35.55 -12.85 5.03
N LEU A 589 35.72 -11.68 5.62
CA LEU A 589 35.11 -10.43 5.19
C LEU A 589 35.58 -10.00 3.80
N ASN A 590 36.86 -10.20 3.49
CA ASN A 590 37.44 -9.93 2.18
C ASN A 590 36.79 -10.83 1.09
N ALA A 591 36.61 -12.11 1.38
CA ALA A 591 35.96 -13.05 0.47
C ALA A 591 34.50 -12.64 0.16
N ILE A 592 33.75 -12.25 1.19
CA ILE A 592 32.39 -11.78 1.04
C ILE A 592 32.35 -10.50 0.21
N ALA A 593 33.19 -9.53 0.53
CA ALA A 593 33.22 -8.24 -0.14
C ALA A 593 33.62 -8.38 -1.63
N GLN A 594 34.58 -9.21 -1.95
CA GLN A 594 34.97 -9.47 -3.33
C GLN A 594 33.85 -10.05 -4.18
N ARG A 595 33.09 -11.00 -3.63
CA ARG A 595 31.94 -11.59 -4.31
C ARG A 595 30.83 -10.57 -4.55
N LEU A 596 30.54 -9.75 -3.56
CA LEU A 596 29.51 -8.70 -3.69
C LEU A 596 29.90 -7.62 -4.70
N ARG A 597 31.19 -7.26 -4.76
CA ARG A 597 31.73 -6.37 -5.79
C ARG A 597 31.57 -6.95 -7.20
N ALA A 598 31.91 -8.23 -7.37
CA ALA A 598 31.76 -8.91 -8.65
C ALA A 598 30.29 -8.94 -9.12
N ALA A 599 29.35 -9.16 -8.21
CA ALA A 599 27.92 -9.13 -8.51
C ALA A 599 27.46 -7.73 -8.92
N LYS A 600 27.93 -6.69 -8.26
CA LYS A 600 27.55 -5.31 -8.55
C LYS A 600 28.05 -4.83 -9.92
N THR A 601 29.24 -5.28 -10.35
CA THR A 601 29.80 -4.95 -11.66
C THR A 601 29.18 -5.72 -12.83
N GLY A 602 28.27 -6.67 -12.53
CA GLY A 602 27.61 -7.48 -13.55
C GLY A 602 28.50 -8.54 -14.22
N LEU A 603 29.67 -8.81 -13.66
CA LEU A 603 30.64 -9.79 -14.21
C LEU A 603 30.33 -11.23 -13.82
N THR A 604 29.35 -11.42 -12.92
CA THR A 604 28.86 -12.74 -12.52
C THR A 604 27.53 -13.07 -13.19
N SER A 605 27.05 -14.32 -13.03
CA SER A 605 25.73 -14.72 -13.54
C SER A 605 24.64 -13.81 -12.95
N GLU A 606 23.80 -13.26 -13.81
CA GLU A 606 22.68 -12.38 -13.42
C GLU A 606 21.49 -13.13 -12.83
N ASN A 607 21.49 -14.45 -12.86
CA ASN A 607 20.32 -15.27 -12.54
C ASN A 607 20.19 -15.63 -11.06
N GLY A 608 21.19 -15.40 -10.24
CA GLY A 608 21.18 -15.76 -8.84
C GLY A 608 21.15 -14.56 -7.91
N PRO A 609 21.07 -14.78 -6.58
CA PRO A 609 21.27 -13.72 -5.59
C PRO A 609 22.62 -13.01 -5.74
N GLN A 610 22.74 -11.85 -5.13
CA GLN A 610 23.99 -11.06 -5.14
C GLN A 610 25.17 -11.84 -4.58
N GLY A 611 24.92 -12.70 -3.62
CA GLY A 611 25.91 -13.62 -3.08
C GLY A 611 25.23 -14.67 -2.22
N VAL A 612 25.73 -15.90 -2.27
CA VAL A 612 25.29 -17.01 -1.43
C VAL A 612 26.53 -17.55 -0.72
N PHE A 613 26.54 -17.47 0.61
CA PHE A 613 27.70 -17.82 1.42
C PHE A 613 27.31 -18.83 2.49
N LEU A 614 28.13 -19.83 2.67
CA LEU A 614 28.06 -20.70 3.85
C LEU A 614 29.15 -20.29 4.84
N LEU A 615 28.77 -19.81 5.99
CA LEU A 615 29.66 -19.38 7.04
C LEU A 615 29.92 -20.55 7.99
N VAL A 616 31.12 -21.05 8.00
CA VAL A 616 31.55 -22.20 8.79
C VAL A 616 32.54 -21.76 9.83
N GLY A 617 32.38 -22.24 11.04
CA GLY A 617 33.33 -21.94 12.11
C GLY A 617 32.71 -22.11 13.49
N PRO A 618 33.51 -21.97 14.53
CA PRO A 618 33.06 -22.06 15.92
C PRO A 618 31.98 -21.06 16.26
N SER A 619 31.16 -21.35 17.26
CA SER A 619 30.14 -20.44 17.78
C SER A 619 30.80 -19.15 18.32
N GLY A 620 30.12 -18.02 18.15
CA GLY A 620 30.55 -16.72 18.69
C GLY A 620 31.70 -16.06 17.96
N THR A 621 31.97 -16.41 16.70
CA THR A 621 33.04 -15.84 15.87
C THR A 621 32.63 -14.67 14.99
N GLY A 622 31.37 -14.25 15.07
CA GLY A 622 30.86 -13.09 14.36
C GLY A 622 30.01 -13.39 13.12
N LYS A 623 29.51 -14.60 12.93
CA LYS A 623 28.71 -14.98 11.79
C LYS A 623 27.37 -14.23 11.74
N THR A 624 26.65 -14.18 12.84
CA THR A 624 25.37 -13.43 12.96
C THR A 624 25.62 -11.93 12.90
N GLU A 625 26.68 -11.46 13.52
CA GLU A 625 27.06 -10.03 13.49
C GLU A 625 27.42 -9.58 12.08
N THR A 626 28.01 -10.45 11.27
CA THR A 626 28.27 -10.18 9.85
C THR A 626 26.96 -9.95 9.10
N ALA A 627 25.94 -10.77 9.34
CA ALA A 627 24.62 -10.62 8.73
C ALA A 627 23.97 -9.29 9.11
N LEU A 628 23.98 -8.95 10.38
CA LEU A 628 23.44 -7.68 10.90
C LEU A 628 24.16 -6.48 10.27
N THR A 629 25.48 -6.53 10.21
CA THR A 629 26.28 -5.44 9.67
C THR A 629 26.11 -5.27 8.17
N LEU A 630 26.00 -6.37 7.42
CA LEU A 630 25.73 -6.33 5.98
C LEU A 630 24.34 -5.72 5.71
N ALA A 631 23.33 -6.09 6.48
CA ALA A 631 22.00 -5.50 6.35
C ALA A 631 22.03 -3.99 6.63
N ASP A 632 22.75 -3.55 7.64
CA ASP A 632 22.88 -2.15 7.97
C ASP A 632 23.64 -1.36 6.91
N VAL A 633 24.78 -1.86 6.44
CA VAL A 633 25.65 -1.17 5.46
C VAL A 633 25.04 -1.17 4.07
N LEU A 634 24.58 -2.32 3.58
CA LEU A 634 24.09 -2.46 2.21
C LEU A 634 22.67 -1.96 2.01
N TYR A 635 21.81 -2.16 2.98
CA TYR A 635 20.36 -1.96 2.82
C TYR A 635 19.75 -0.98 3.82
N GLY A 636 20.56 -0.22 4.51
CA GLY A 636 20.14 0.93 5.29
C GLY A 636 19.57 0.64 6.66
N GLY A 637 19.67 -0.57 7.19
CA GLY A 637 19.24 -0.88 8.54
C GLY A 637 19.13 -2.36 8.87
N GLU A 638 19.18 -2.69 10.12
CA GLU A 638 19.07 -4.06 10.63
C GLU A 638 17.68 -4.68 10.34
N LYS A 639 16.67 -3.86 10.08
CA LYS A 639 15.34 -4.31 9.65
C LYS A 639 15.34 -5.01 8.30
N SER A 640 16.38 -4.80 7.49
CA SER A 640 16.58 -5.50 6.22
C SER A 640 17.18 -6.89 6.38
N LEU A 641 17.36 -7.38 7.58
CA LEU A 641 17.78 -8.74 7.88
C LEU A 641 16.55 -9.63 8.07
N ILE A 642 16.48 -10.70 7.29
CA ILE A 642 15.48 -11.76 7.42
C ILE A 642 16.19 -12.96 8.03
N THR A 643 15.80 -13.37 9.23
CA THR A 643 16.42 -14.50 9.93
C THR A 643 15.47 -15.69 9.96
N ILE A 644 15.97 -16.83 9.50
CA ILE A 644 15.25 -18.11 9.54
C ILE A 644 16.15 -19.15 10.18
N ASN A 645 15.70 -19.76 11.27
CA ASN A 645 16.39 -20.84 11.92
C ASN A 645 15.92 -22.18 11.35
N LEU A 646 16.78 -22.80 10.54
CA LEU A 646 16.44 -24.05 9.84
C LEU A 646 16.36 -25.27 10.76
N SER A 647 16.74 -25.15 12.03
CA SER A 647 16.50 -26.21 13.01
C SER A 647 15.00 -26.46 13.26
N GLU A 648 14.14 -25.48 12.98
CA GLU A 648 12.69 -25.60 13.07
C GLU A 648 12.07 -26.33 11.85
N TYR A 649 12.87 -26.57 10.80
CA TYR A 649 12.42 -27.12 9.50
C TYR A 649 13.08 -28.46 9.22
N GLN A 650 13.03 -29.36 10.17
CA GLN A 650 13.62 -30.71 10.09
C GLN A 650 12.72 -31.74 9.43
N GLU A 651 11.44 -31.44 9.26
CA GLU A 651 10.44 -32.33 8.70
C GLU A 651 10.00 -31.90 7.29
N PRO A 652 9.61 -32.85 6.39
CA PRO A 652 9.26 -32.51 5.02
C PRO A 652 8.08 -31.54 4.89
N HIS A 653 7.10 -31.64 5.78
CA HIS A 653 5.90 -30.80 5.73
C HIS A 653 6.16 -29.34 6.09
N THR A 654 7.31 -29.03 6.70
CA THR A 654 7.68 -27.65 7.07
C THR A 654 8.03 -26.75 5.88
N VAL A 655 8.24 -27.33 4.69
CA VAL A 655 8.44 -26.54 3.45
C VAL A 655 7.29 -25.58 3.19
N SER A 656 6.06 -26.00 3.48
CA SER A 656 4.87 -25.16 3.31
C SER A 656 4.84 -23.95 4.24
N GLN A 657 5.53 -23.99 5.36
CA GLN A 657 5.65 -22.84 6.27
C GLN A 657 6.57 -21.75 5.68
N LEU A 658 7.61 -22.15 4.96
CA LEU A 658 8.55 -21.21 4.28
C LEU A 658 7.96 -20.60 3.02
N LYS A 659 7.31 -21.41 2.23
CA LYS A 659 6.85 -21.13 0.88
C LYS A 659 5.40 -20.65 0.79
N GLY A 660 4.57 -21.06 1.74
CA GLY A 660 3.11 -20.94 1.71
C GLY A 660 2.46 -22.25 1.27
N SER A 661 1.25 -22.52 1.78
CA SER A 661 0.49 -23.72 1.45
C SER A 661 -0.15 -23.59 0.06
N PRO A 662 -0.13 -24.67 -0.76
CA PRO A 662 -0.84 -24.68 -2.04
C PRO A 662 -2.36 -24.57 -1.87
N PRO A 663 -3.10 -24.20 -2.93
CA PRO A 663 -4.55 -24.18 -2.91
C PRO A 663 -5.14 -25.53 -2.46
N GLY A 664 -6.10 -25.49 -1.54
CA GLY A 664 -6.78 -26.66 -1.00
C GLY A 664 -6.14 -27.28 0.25
N TYR A 665 -5.00 -26.78 0.69
CA TYR A 665 -4.32 -27.24 1.91
C TYR A 665 -4.55 -26.26 3.08
N VAL A 666 -4.42 -26.75 4.30
CA VAL A 666 -4.56 -25.94 5.51
C VAL A 666 -3.50 -24.82 5.50
N GLY A 667 -3.91 -23.59 5.79
CA GLY A 667 -3.03 -22.42 5.76
C GLY A 667 -2.95 -21.71 4.42
N TYR A 668 -3.70 -22.14 3.41
CA TYR A 668 -3.80 -21.42 2.14
C TYR A 668 -4.31 -19.98 2.36
N GLY A 669 -3.63 -19.02 1.75
CA GLY A 669 -3.91 -17.59 1.92
C GLY A 669 -3.11 -16.93 3.04
N GLN A 670 -2.46 -17.72 3.91
CA GLN A 670 -1.42 -17.24 4.80
C GLN A 670 -0.08 -17.39 4.06
N GLY A 671 0.58 -16.31 3.74
CA GLY A 671 1.86 -16.35 3.03
C GLY A 671 2.93 -17.17 3.76
N GLY A 672 3.90 -17.72 3.04
CA GLY A 672 5.06 -18.37 3.63
C GLY A 672 5.94 -17.37 4.39
N ILE A 673 6.56 -17.82 5.47
CA ILE A 673 7.41 -16.95 6.30
C ILE A 673 8.53 -16.32 5.49
N LEU A 674 9.24 -17.12 4.70
CA LEU A 674 10.35 -16.65 3.86
C LEU A 674 9.86 -15.85 2.65
N THR A 675 8.90 -16.39 1.92
CA THR A 675 8.40 -15.77 0.69
C THR A 675 7.74 -14.41 0.94
N GLU A 676 6.94 -14.29 2.00
CA GLU A 676 6.33 -13.00 2.37
C GLU A 676 7.38 -11.99 2.85
N ALA A 677 8.35 -12.42 3.63
CA ALA A 677 9.41 -11.55 4.10
C ALA A 677 10.23 -10.97 2.95
N VAL A 678 10.62 -11.78 1.97
CA VAL A 678 11.37 -11.34 0.79
C VAL A 678 10.50 -10.54 -0.17
N ARG A 679 9.24 -10.89 -0.33
CA ARG A 679 8.31 -10.12 -1.15
C ARG A 679 8.16 -8.69 -0.62
N LYS A 680 8.05 -8.53 0.68
CA LYS A 680 7.97 -7.22 1.33
C LYS A 680 9.28 -6.46 1.32
N ARG A 681 10.41 -7.15 1.35
CA ARG A 681 11.75 -6.57 1.38
C ARG A 681 12.67 -7.26 0.38
N PRO A 682 12.55 -6.96 -0.92
CA PRO A 682 13.37 -7.58 -1.95
C PRO A 682 14.86 -7.29 -1.82
N TYR A 683 15.22 -6.15 -1.26
CA TYR A 683 16.59 -5.75 -0.96
C TYR A 683 16.89 -6.05 0.51
N SER A 684 17.37 -7.25 0.76
CA SER A 684 17.57 -7.73 2.13
C SER A 684 18.74 -8.71 2.23
N VAL A 685 19.20 -8.93 3.45
CA VAL A 685 20.11 -10.03 3.80
C VAL A 685 19.27 -11.14 4.40
N VAL A 686 19.34 -12.33 3.84
CA VAL A 686 18.64 -13.51 4.35
C VAL A 686 19.65 -14.37 5.11
N LEU A 687 19.44 -14.53 6.41
CA LEU A 687 20.27 -15.35 7.26
C LEU A 687 19.54 -16.68 7.54
N LEU A 688 20.13 -17.77 7.10
CA LEU A 688 19.65 -19.13 7.33
C LEU A 688 20.55 -19.82 8.36
N ASP A 689 20.13 -19.87 9.60
CA ASP A 689 20.88 -20.48 10.68
C ASP A 689 20.73 -21.99 10.71
N GLU A 690 21.81 -22.68 11.03
CA GLU A 690 21.83 -24.11 11.27
C GLU A 690 21.31 -24.93 10.07
N VAL A 691 21.87 -24.65 8.88
CA VAL A 691 21.43 -25.28 7.62
C VAL A 691 21.62 -26.80 7.61
N GLU A 692 22.55 -27.33 8.40
CA GLU A 692 22.80 -28.78 8.54
C GLU A 692 21.64 -29.53 9.17
N LYS A 693 20.77 -28.83 9.91
CA LYS A 693 19.60 -29.42 10.56
C LYS A 693 18.37 -29.44 9.70
N ALA A 694 18.38 -28.73 8.57
CA ALA A 694 17.23 -28.65 7.68
C ALA A 694 16.96 -29.99 6.98
N HIS A 695 15.67 -30.28 6.74
CA HIS A 695 15.29 -31.42 5.92
C HIS A 695 15.77 -31.22 4.48
N ARG A 696 16.05 -32.34 3.82
CA ARG A 696 16.53 -32.36 2.41
C ARG A 696 15.62 -31.61 1.47
N ASP A 697 14.31 -31.69 1.65
CA ASP A 697 13.32 -30.99 0.81
C ASP A 697 13.40 -29.48 0.97
N VAL A 698 13.73 -28.99 2.17
CA VAL A 698 13.97 -27.57 2.44
C VAL A 698 15.23 -27.09 1.68
N MET A 699 16.29 -27.88 1.70
CA MET A 699 17.51 -27.53 0.97
C MET A 699 17.33 -27.58 -0.54
N ASN A 700 16.50 -28.48 -1.04
CA ASN A 700 16.14 -28.51 -2.48
C ASN A 700 15.37 -27.26 -2.91
N LEU A 701 14.54 -26.72 -2.03
CA LEU A 701 13.85 -25.46 -2.28
C LEU A 701 14.86 -24.30 -2.46
N PHE A 702 15.88 -24.23 -1.63
CA PHE A 702 16.93 -23.22 -1.73
C PHE A 702 17.82 -23.40 -2.95
N TYR A 703 18.03 -24.60 -3.44
CA TYR A 703 18.76 -24.82 -4.69
C TYR A 703 18.16 -24.02 -5.85
N GLN A 704 16.86 -24.01 -5.97
CA GLN A 704 16.16 -23.23 -7.00
C GLN A 704 16.42 -21.72 -6.84
N VAL A 705 16.42 -21.24 -5.61
CA VAL A 705 16.73 -19.83 -5.30
C VAL A 705 18.17 -19.49 -5.69
N PHE A 706 19.11 -20.34 -5.36
CA PHE A 706 20.54 -20.10 -5.63
C PHE A 706 20.87 -20.16 -7.13
N ASP A 707 20.18 -21.02 -7.86
CA ASP A 707 20.39 -21.22 -9.30
C ASP A 707 19.67 -20.18 -10.15
N ARG A 708 18.40 -19.95 -9.89
CA ARG A 708 17.53 -19.12 -10.74
C ARG A 708 17.19 -17.76 -10.13
N GLY A 709 17.42 -17.56 -8.84
CA GLY A 709 17.14 -16.29 -8.17
C GLY A 709 15.67 -16.06 -7.85
N PHE A 710 14.83 -17.06 -7.92
CA PHE A 710 13.44 -16.96 -7.54
C PHE A 710 12.91 -18.22 -6.86
N MET A 711 11.84 -18.06 -6.12
CA MET A 711 11.09 -19.13 -5.49
C MET A 711 9.60 -18.86 -5.74
N ARG A 712 8.84 -19.89 -6.06
CA ARG A 712 7.39 -19.79 -6.20
C ARG A 712 6.74 -20.00 -4.84
N ASP A 713 5.85 -19.10 -4.46
CA ASP A 713 5.06 -19.24 -3.24
C ASP A 713 3.89 -20.23 -3.41
N GLY A 714 3.07 -20.39 -2.36
CA GLY A 714 1.91 -21.27 -2.38
C GLY A 714 0.84 -20.86 -3.41
N GLU A 715 0.79 -19.61 -3.81
CA GLU A 715 -0.13 -19.10 -4.82
C GLU A 715 0.45 -19.13 -6.24
N GLY A 716 1.68 -19.59 -6.41
CA GLY A 716 2.37 -19.68 -7.69
C GLY A 716 3.05 -18.39 -8.15
N ARG A 717 3.10 -17.35 -7.31
CA ARG A 717 3.86 -16.13 -7.61
C ARG A 717 5.36 -16.40 -7.55
N GLU A 718 6.10 -15.83 -8.48
CA GLU A 718 7.56 -15.82 -8.43
C GLU A 718 8.04 -14.74 -7.46
N ILE A 719 8.72 -15.16 -6.40
CA ILE A 719 9.32 -14.27 -5.42
C ILE A 719 10.80 -14.08 -5.79
N ASP A 720 11.20 -12.85 -6.07
CA ASP A 720 12.53 -12.51 -6.56
C ASP A 720 13.54 -12.42 -5.43
N PHE A 721 14.62 -13.22 -5.52
CA PHE A 721 15.73 -13.22 -4.59
C PHE A 721 17.02 -12.61 -5.18
N ARG A 722 16.99 -12.09 -6.40
CA ARG A 722 18.19 -11.60 -7.09
C ARG A 722 18.85 -10.41 -6.43
N ASN A 723 18.12 -9.65 -5.64
CA ASN A 723 18.61 -8.49 -4.91
C ASN A 723 18.95 -8.81 -3.46
N THR A 724 18.91 -10.07 -3.07
CA THR A 724 19.24 -10.51 -1.72
C THR A 724 20.68 -11.00 -1.62
N VAL A 725 21.25 -10.91 -0.43
CA VAL A 725 22.46 -11.60 -0.02
C VAL A 725 22.06 -12.71 0.93
N ILE A 726 22.42 -13.94 0.62
CA ILE A 726 22.04 -15.10 1.44
C ILE A 726 23.26 -15.57 2.21
N LEU A 727 23.14 -15.55 3.53
CA LEU A 727 24.13 -16.06 4.45
C LEU A 727 23.57 -17.29 5.16
N MET A 728 24.25 -18.40 5.03
CA MET A 728 23.93 -19.63 5.75
C MET A 728 24.98 -19.85 6.85
N THR A 729 24.55 -20.28 8.02
CA THR A 729 25.49 -20.65 9.08
C THR A 729 25.44 -22.13 9.32
N SER A 730 26.57 -22.72 9.64
CA SER A 730 26.69 -24.14 9.96
C SER A 730 27.82 -24.37 10.98
N ASN A 731 27.59 -25.34 11.84
CA ASN A 731 28.61 -25.85 12.74
C ASN A 731 29.35 -27.08 12.19
N LEU A 732 29.02 -27.50 10.96
CA LEU A 732 29.67 -28.61 10.30
C LEU A 732 31.18 -28.40 10.18
N GLY A 733 31.93 -29.37 10.65
CA GLY A 733 33.37 -29.31 10.60
C GLY A 733 34.02 -28.33 11.55
N SER A 734 33.30 -27.73 12.50
CA SER A 734 33.86 -26.82 13.50
C SER A 734 34.92 -27.48 14.38
N ASP A 735 34.65 -28.70 14.88
CA ASP A 735 35.58 -29.42 15.75
C ASP A 735 36.89 -29.81 15.01
N PRO A 736 36.84 -30.43 13.83
CA PRO A 736 38.06 -30.66 13.03
C PRO A 736 38.79 -29.39 12.67
N LEU A 737 38.09 -28.31 12.36
CA LEU A 737 38.65 -27.03 12.01
C LEU A 737 39.43 -26.44 13.20
N MET A 738 38.84 -26.46 14.39
CA MET A 738 39.50 -25.99 15.63
C MET A 738 40.73 -26.83 15.96
N GLN A 739 40.65 -28.14 15.81
CA GLN A 739 41.76 -29.03 16.03
C GLN A 739 42.94 -28.74 15.10
N LEU A 740 42.68 -28.54 13.80
CA LEU A 740 43.71 -28.19 12.85
C LEU A 740 44.35 -26.84 13.13
N LEU A 741 43.56 -25.85 13.55
CA LEU A 741 44.08 -24.51 13.88
C LEU A 741 44.85 -24.50 15.21
N ASP A 742 44.50 -25.38 16.17
CA ASP A 742 45.30 -25.57 17.39
C ASP A 742 46.66 -26.21 17.09
N GLU A 743 46.73 -27.16 16.18
CA GLU A 743 47.98 -27.81 15.76
C GLU A 743 48.79 -26.93 14.84
N GLN A 744 48.18 -26.21 13.94
CA GLN A 744 48.77 -25.33 12.94
C GLN A 744 48.07 -23.99 12.90
N PRO A 745 48.40 -23.02 13.78
CA PRO A 745 47.72 -21.71 13.79
C PRO A 745 47.87 -20.93 12.47
N ASP A 746 48.91 -21.22 11.70
CA ASP A 746 49.20 -20.56 10.41
C ASP A 746 48.69 -21.33 9.18
N ALA A 747 47.76 -22.29 9.39
CA ALA A 747 47.18 -23.05 8.29
C ALA A 747 46.60 -22.13 7.22
N SER A 748 46.88 -22.42 5.93
CA SER A 748 46.36 -21.62 4.84
C SER A 748 44.87 -21.83 4.61
N GLU A 749 44.21 -20.88 3.98
CA GLU A 749 42.80 -21.01 3.59
C GLU A 749 42.56 -22.25 2.72
N GLY A 750 43.47 -22.58 1.82
CA GLY A 750 43.40 -23.80 1.00
C GLY A 750 43.39 -25.08 1.84
N ASP A 751 44.24 -25.17 2.89
CA ASP A 751 44.26 -26.32 3.80
C ASP A 751 42.97 -26.47 4.59
N LEU A 752 42.37 -25.36 5.03
CA LEU A 752 41.09 -25.36 5.75
C LEU A 752 39.96 -25.79 4.85
N HIS A 753 39.93 -25.32 3.60
CA HIS A 753 38.93 -25.72 2.62
C HIS A 753 39.02 -27.21 2.27
N GLU A 754 40.24 -27.74 2.13
CA GLU A 754 40.45 -29.17 1.88
C GLU A 754 39.95 -30.04 3.04
N LEU A 755 40.16 -29.60 4.29
CA LEU A 755 39.66 -30.29 5.46
C LEU A 755 38.10 -30.32 5.48
N LEU A 756 37.44 -29.23 5.11
CA LEU A 756 35.96 -29.12 5.13
C LEU A 756 35.31 -29.80 3.94
N ARG A 757 35.99 -29.94 2.80
CA ARG A 757 35.39 -30.45 1.56
C ARG A 757 34.71 -31.81 1.72
N PRO A 758 35.35 -32.86 2.35
CA PRO A 758 34.65 -34.14 2.54
C PRO A 758 33.44 -34.05 3.47
N ILE A 759 33.53 -33.23 4.51
CA ILE A 759 32.47 -33.05 5.49
C ILE A 759 31.23 -32.41 4.84
N LEU A 760 31.44 -31.38 4.01
CA LEU A 760 30.38 -30.71 3.29
C LEU A 760 29.77 -31.60 2.19
N ARG A 761 30.57 -32.42 1.51
CA ARG A 761 30.09 -33.37 0.50
C ARG A 761 29.21 -34.46 1.09
N ASP A 762 29.49 -34.90 2.29
CA ASP A 762 28.68 -35.91 2.97
C ASP A 762 27.31 -35.37 3.38
N HIS A 763 27.20 -34.05 3.58
CA HIS A 763 25.97 -33.42 4.07
C HIS A 763 25.15 -32.77 2.96
N PHE A 764 25.80 -32.08 2.01
CA PHE A 764 25.12 -31.36 0.93
C PHE A 764 25.29 -32.05 -0.43
N GLN A 765 24.29 -31.97 -1.29
CA GLN A 765 24.39 -32.46 -2.66
C GLN A 765 25.42 -31.66 -3.47
N PRO A 766 26.13 -32.30 -4.42
CA PRO A 766 27.15 -31.61 -5.24
C PRO A 766 26.59 -30.40 -6.00
N ALA A 767 25.36 -30.48 -6.49
CA ALA A 767 24.70 -29.37 -7.18
C ALA A 767 24.55 -28.16 -6.30
N LEU A 768 24.19 -28.37 -5.03
CA LEU A 768 24.01 -27.31 -4.04
C LEU A 768 25.38 -26.71 -3.65
N LEU A 769 26.39 -27.54 -3.46
CA LEU A 769 27.75 -27.09 -3.13
C LEU A 769 28.37 -26.19 -4.20
N ALA A 770 27.99 -26.41 -5.46
CA ALA A 770 28.46 -25.57 -6.57
C ALA A 770 27.83 -24.17 -6.59
N ARG A 771 26.76 -23.96 -5.85
CA ARG A 771 25.95 -22.73 -5.91
C ARG A 771 26.26 -21.74 -4.78
N PHE A 772 27.00 -22.13 -3.76
CA PHE A 772 27.39 -21.23 -2.68
C PHE A 772 28.90 -21.24 -2.47
N GLN A 773 29.42 -20.16 -1.90
CA GLN A 773 30.79 -20.01 -1.51
C GLN A 773 30.94 -20.30 -0.02
N THR A 774 31.86 -21.19 0.34
CA THR A 774 32.19 -21.47 1.73
C THR A 774 33.15 -20.43 2.28
N VAL A 775 32.80 -19.82 3.37
CA VAL A 775 33.60 -18.81 4.08
C VAL A 775 33.90 -19.33 5.48
N ILE A 776 35.16 -19.37 5.82
CA ILE A 776 35.63 -19.94 7.09
C ILE A 776 35.89 -18.84 8.11
N TYR A 777 35.20 -18.95 9.26
CA TYR A 777 35.42 -18.11 10.42
C TYR A 777 36.38 -18.80 11.37
N ARG A 778 37.45 -18.11 11.71
CA ARG A 778 38.46 -18.63 12.60
C ARG A 778 38.12 -18.35 14.07
N PRO A 779 38.62 -19.19 15.01
CA PRO A 779 38.50 -18.87 16.42
C PRO A 779 39.12 -17.51 16.73
N LEU A 780 38.53 -16.79 17.66
CA LEU A 780 38.99 -15.44 17.99
C LEU A 780 40.33 -15.50 18.72
N ALA A 781 41.32 -14.78 18.17
CA ALA A 781 42.63 -14.57 18.81
C ALA A 781 42.50 -13.64 20.01
N GLU A 782 43.48 -13.65 20.88
CA GLU A 782 43.53 -12.77 22.06
C GLU A 782 43.37 -11.29 21.72
N THR A 783 44.05 -10.82 20.68
CA THR A 783 43.97 -9.43 20.24
C THR A 783 42.58 -9.06 19.73
N ALA A 784 41.93 -9.94 18.99
CA ALA A 784 40.55 -9.74 18.53
C ALA A 784 39.56 -9.74 19.69
N MET A 785 39.71 -10.65 20.62
CA MET A 785 38.90 -10.71 21.83
C MET A 785 39.02 -9.45 22.68
N ARG A 786 40.26 -8.95 22.84
CA ARG A 786 40.50 -7.68 23.54
C ARG A 786 39.80 -6.52 22.86
N THR A 787 39.84 -6.44 21.55
CA THR A 787 39.12 -5.41 20.78
C THR A 787 37.63 -5.50 21.00
N ILE A 788 37.03 -6.69 21.01
CA ILE A 788 35.61 -6.90 21.28
C ILE A 788 35.24 -6.46 22.67
N VAL A 789 36.05 -6.80 23.67
CA VAL A 789 35.85 -6.37 25.07
C VAL A 789 35.89 -4.84 25.16
N GLN A 790 36.85 -4.20 24.50
CA GLN A 790 36.95 -2.74 24.45
C GLN A 790 35.67 -2.12 23.83
N MET A 791 35.20 -2.65 22.71
CA MET A 791 34.01 -2.17 22.06
C MET A 791 32.78 -2.28 22.96
N LYS A 792 32.58 -3.40 23.64
CA LYS A 792 31.43 -3.63 24.51
C LYS A 792 31.47 -2.71 25.74
N LEU A 793 32.62 -2.52 26.34
CA LEU A 793 32.80 -1.60 27.46
C LEU A 793 32.63 -0.13 27.05
N GLU A 794 33.07 0.25 25.87
CA GLU A 794 32.80 1.59 25.32
C GLU A 794 31.33 1.85 25.14
N GLN A 795 30.55 0.85 24.69
CA GLN A 795 29.10 0.96 24.59
C GLN A 795 28.47 1.21 25.97
N VAL A 796 28.93 0.53 27.00
CA VAL A 796 28.47 0.76 28.39
C VAL A 796 28.85 2.16 28.83
N SER A 797 30.06 2.61 28.53
CA SER A 797 30.55 3.97 28.83
C SER A 797 29.68 5.05 28.17
N LYS A 798 29.33 4.87 26.90
CA LYS A 798 28.47 5.78 26.18
C LYS A 798 27.05 5.83 26.75
N ARG A 799 26.49 4.68 27.16
CA ARG A 799 25.17 4.62 27.81
C ARG A 799 25.18 5.35 29.14
N LEU A 800 26.23 5.19 29.95
CA LEU A 800 26.38 5.89 31.24
C LEU A 800 26.49 7.40 31.05
N HIS A 801 27.24 7.85 30.04
CA HIS A 801 27.31 9.26 29.71
C HIS A 801 25.98 9.84 29.28
N ARG A 802 25.26 9.13 28.43
CA ARG A 802 23.95 9.57 27.87
C ARG A 802 22.87 9.66 28.94
N HIS A 803 22.79 8.66 29.82
CA HIS A 803 21.72 8.58 30.83
C HIS A 803 22.02 9.27 32.15
N TYR A 804 23.30 9.34 32.55
CA TYR A 804 23.69 9.85 33.86
C TYR A 804 24.72 10.97 33.81
N GLY A 805 25.26 11.29 32.65
CA GLY A 805 26.32 12.29 32.49
C GLY A 805 27.67 11.88 33.06
N LEU A 806 27.86 10.58 33.33
CA LEU A 806 29.10 10.06 33.89
C LEU A 806 30.19 9.91 32.86
N LYS A 807 31.37 10.45 33.12
CA LYS A 807 32.57 10.12 32.35
C LYS A 807 33.14 8.83 32.91
N THR A 808 33.32 7.83 32.05
CA THR A 808 33.80 6.53 32.47
C THR A 808 35.23 6.30 31.97
N ASP A 809 36.16 6.06 32.88
CA ASP A 809 37.52 5.61 32.57
C ASP A 809 37.61 4.13 32.87
N ILE A 810 38.11 3.35 31.92
CA ILE A 810 38.23 1.91 32.05
C ILE A 810 39.75 1.56 32.16
N GLY A 811 40.12 0.93 33.24
CA GLY A 811 41.52 0.52 33.49
C GLY A 811 41.92 -0.64 32.57
N GLU A 812 43.18 -0.64 32.15
CA GLU A 812 43.73 -1.73 31.34
C GLU A 812 43.66 -3.10 32.02
N SER A 813 43.75 -3.13 33.34
CA SER A 813 43.62 -4.34 34.17
C SER A 813 42.25 -5.02 33.95
N LEU A 814 41.19 -4.25 33.77
CA LEU A 814 39.85 -4.77 33.50
C LEU A 814 39.78 -5.38 32.08
N TYR A 815 40.39 -4.73 31.11
CA TYR A 815 40.46 -5.27 29.74
C TYR A 815 41.22 -6.59 29.72
N ASP A 816 42.36 -6.67 30.40
CA ASP A 816 43.18 -7.87 30.46
C ASP A 816 42.44 -9.03 31.13
N ALA A 817 41.80 -8.77 32.27
CA ALA A 817 41.04 -9.76 33.01
C ALA A 817 39.83 -10.32 32.22
N LEU A 818 39.07 -9.45 31.62
CA LEU A 818 37.92 -9.84 30.79
C LEU A 818 38.34 -10.60 29.52
N THR A 819 39.40 -10.17 28.87
CA THR A 819 39.95 -10.85 27.71
C THR A 819 40.41 -12.28 28.08
N ALA A 820 41.13 -12.45 29.18
CA ALA A 820 41.55 -13.76 29.66
C ALA A 820 40.36 -14.67 30.02
N ALA A 821 39.33 -14.12 30.64
CA ALA A 821 38.14 -14.88 31.02
C ALA A 821 37.29 -15.26 29.79
N CYS A 822 37.31 -14.50 28.70
CA CYS A 822 36.54 -14.75 27.49
C CYS A 822 37.22 -15.66 26.48
N LEU A 823 38.51 -16.01 26.64
CA LEU A 823 39.28 -16.87 25.75
C LEU A 823 38.92 -18.37 25.84
N LEU A 824 37.76 -18.71 26.33
CA LEU A 824 37.28 -20.10 26.34
C LEU A 824 36.80 -20.53 24.97
N PRO A 825 37.17 -21.74 24.48
CA PRO A 825 36.99 -22.11 23.07
C PRO A 825 35.55 -22.32 22.59
N ASP A 826 34.58 -22.51 23.50
CA ASP A 826 33.22 -22.98 23.12
C ASP A 826 32.22 -21.88 22.79
N THR A 827 32.42 -20.63 23.20
CA THR A 827 31.42 -19.58 23.10
C THR A 827 31.91 -18.26 22.50
N GLY A 828 33.19 -18.05 22.35
CA GLY A 828 33.78 -16.88 21.69
C GLY A 828 33.29 -15.54 22.25
N ALA A 829 32.89 -14.63 21.36
CA ALA A 829 32.44 -13.28 21.75
C ALA A 829 31.14 -13.26 22.58
N ARG A 830 30.37 -14.35 22.61
CA ARG A 830 29.17 -14.44 23.47
C ARG A 830 29.53 -14.46 24.97
N ASN A 831 30.75 -14.89 25.31
CA ASN A 831 31.24 -14.84 26.69
C ASN A 831 31.34 -13.42 27.22
N VAL A 832 31.68 -12.46 26.36
CA VAL A 832 31.74 -11.03 26.74
C VAL A 832 30.39 -10.53 27.20
N ASP A 833 29.33 -10.79 26.41
CA ASP A 833 27.97 -10.40 26.80
C ASP A 833 27.51 -11.09 28.08
N SER A 834 27.80 -12.37 28.22
CA SER A 834 27.46 -13.14 29.42
C SER A 834 28.15 -12.57 30.67
N LEU A 835 29.45 -12.27 30.61
CA LEU A 835 30.19 -11.66 31.72
C LEU A 835 29.66 -10.26 32.04
N LEU A 836 29.39 -9.44 31.04
CA LEU A 836 28.81 -8.12 31.25
C LEU A 836 27.45 -8.21 31.95
N ASN A 837 26.55 -9.05 31.46
CA ASN A 837 25.18 -9.15 31.98
C ASN A 837 25.14 -9.81 33.38
N GLN A 838 26.03 -10.73 33.68
CA GLN A 838 26.00 -11.50 34.93
C GLN A 838 26.88 -10.94 36.03
N GLN A 839 28.00 -10.28 35.70
CA GLN A 839 29.00 -9.86 36.69
C GLN A 839 29.20 -8.36 36.77
N ILE A 840 29.24 -7.65 35.66
CA ILE A 840 29.54 -6.21 35.64
C ILE A 840 28.32 -5.34 35.81
N LEU A 841 27.31 -5.54 34.96
CA LEU A 841 26.13 -4.70 34.97
C LEU A 841 25.31 -4.79 36.26
N PRO A 842 25.15 -5.95 36.93
CA PRO A 842 24.43 -5.99 38.20
C PRO A 842 25.11 -5.19 39.30
N VAL A 843 26.45 -5.29 39.42
CA VAL A 843 27.22 -4.52 40.42
C VAL A 843 27.17 -3.02 40.13
N LEU A 844 27.34 -2.65 38.85
CA LEU A 844 27.25 -1.26 38.40
C LEU A 844 25.87 -0.67 38.65
N SER A 845 24.82 -1.41 38.32
CA SER A 845 23.42 -0.99 38.51
C SER A 845 23.11 -0.79 40.00
N GLN A 846 23.55 -1.69 40.86
CA GLN A 846 23.35 -1.59 42.32
C GLN A 846 24.04 -0.34 42.88
N GLN A 847 25.28 -0.07 42.50
CA GLN A 847 26.00 1.11 42.93
C GLN A 847 25.36 2.42 42.41
N LEU A 848 24.93 2.44 41.18
CA LEU A 848 24.20 3.59 40.62
C LEU A 848 22.91 3.85 41.37
N LEU A 849 22.10 2.83 41.63
CA LEU A 849 20.86 2.94 42.39
C LEU A 849 21.11 3.44 43.81
N THR A 850 22.21 3.00 44.46
CA THR A 850 22.62 3.47 45.80
C THR A 850 22.95 4.97 45.79
N HIS A 851 23.69 5.43 44.79
CA HIS A 851 23.96 6.86 44.64
C HIS A 851 22.71 7.69 44.33
N MET A 852 21.81 7.17 43.50
CA MET A 852 20.53 7.83 43.18
C MET A 852 19.62 7.93 44.43
N ALA A 853 19.54 6.88 45.22
CA ALA A 853 18.76 6.86 46.47
C ALA A 853 19.29 7.86 47.50
N ALA A 854 20.60 8.05 47.52
CA ALA A 854 21.26 9.05 48.38
C ALA A 854 21.25 10.47 47.78
N LYS A 855 20.64 10.67 46.62
CA LYS A 855 20.60 11.94 45.87
C LYS A 855 21.99 12.51 45.52
N GLN A 856 22.96 11.63 45.36
CA GLN A 856 24.31 11.99 44.94
C GLN A 856 24.43 11.89 43.43
N LYS A 857 25.08 12.86 42.78
CA LYS A 857 25.37 12.83 41.34
C LYS A 857 26.89 12.74 41.14
N PRO A 858 27.45 11.53 40.98
CA PRO A 858 28.86 11.39 40.65
C PRO A 858 29.18 11.96 39.28
N ALA A 859 30.35 12.61 39.14
CA ALA A 859 30.75 13.22 37.87
C ALA A 859 31.56 12.25 36.99
N SER A 860 32.28 11.30 37.63
CA SER A 860 33.09 10.32 36.90
C SER A 860 33.08 8.97 37.58
N LEU A 861 33.35 7.93 36.82
CA LEU A 861 33.43 6.54 37.23
C LEU A 861 34.73 5.95 36.70
N THR A 862 35.52 5.31 37.57
CA THR A 862 36.65 4.53 37.16
C THR A 862 36.35 3.05 37.36
N LEU A 863 36.46 2.27 36.27
CA LEU A 863 36.31 0.82 36.29
C LEU A 863 37.70 0.15 36.30
N GLY A 864 37.94 -0.76 37.20
CA GLY A 864 39.20 -1.50 37.30
C GLY A 864 38.98 -2.95 37.75
N TRP A 865 40.05 -3.70 37.80
CA TRP A 865 40.04 -5.09 38.22
C TRP A 865 41.11 -5.30 39.30
N SER A 866 40.74 -6.02 40.36
CA SER A 866 41.64 -6.50 41.37
C SER A 866 41.49 -8.02 41.49
N ASP A 867 42.61 -8.73 41.59
CA ASP A 867 42.61 -10.20 41.76
C ASP A 867 41.95 -10.65 43.07
N GLU A 868 41.88 -9.78 44.05
CA GLU A 868 41.28 -10.08 45.37
C GLU A 868 39.79 -9.74 45.43
N GLU A 869 39.37 -8.62 44.79
CA GLU A 869 38.00 -8.06 44.93
C GLU A 869 37.14 -8.22 43.66
N GLY A 870 37.72 -8.64 42.54
CA GLY A 870 37.05 -8.67 41.27
C GLY A 870 36.93 -7.28 40.66
N ILE A 871 35.73 -6.88 40.29
CA ILE A 871 35.48 -5.58 39.66
C ILE A 871 35.49 -4.48 40.70
N VAL A 872 36.34 -3.47 40.48
CA VAL A 872 36.46 -2.29 41.37
C VAL A 872 35.82 -1.10 40.69
N LEU A 873 34.89 -0.46 41.38
CA LEU A 873 34.19 0.72 40.95
C LEU A 873 34.55 1.91 41.85
N GLU A 874 35.10 2.98 41.26
CA GLU A 874 35.39 4.21 41.98
C GLU A 874 34.61 5.37 41.38
N PHE A 875 33.68 5.94 42.16
CA PHE A 875 32.94 7.13 41.77
C PHE A 875 33.65 8.37 42.32
N ALA A 876 33.82 9.36 41.45
CA ALA A 876 34.36 10.66 41.83
C ALA A 876 33.26 11.71 41.75
N HIS A 877 33.12 12.49 42.82
CA HIS A 877 32.22 13.64 42.86
C HIS A 877 33.01 14.89 42.45
N GLY A 878 32.51 15.60 41.37
CA GLY A 878 33.08 16.86 40.91
C GLY A 878 32.66 18.06 41.73
#